data_1bd508b7f6b12e6f0f181dba1783f4b9
#
_entry.id   1bd508b7f6b12e6f0f181dba1783f4b9
#
_cell.length_a   1.000
_cell.length_b   1.000
_cell.length_c   1.000
_cell.angle_alpha   90.00
_cell.angle_beta   90.00
_cell.angle_gamma   90.00
#
_symmetry.space_group_name_H-M   'P 1'
#
loop_
_entity.id
_entity.type
_entity.pdbx_description
1 polymer ?
#
loop_
_entity_poly.entity_id
_entity_poly.type
_entity_poly.pdbx_seq_one_letter_code
_entity_poly.pdbx_strand_id
1 'polypeptide(L)'
;MSTAVTRQSHWIERILLPLGLFAVALALRVWVVGNGLPYVEHVDEPAVLEVAIRMVRDGDFNPHIFRYPSLYYDLLAATTKLHVWWGIAAGLYRSDQDIPFKNNGVTSVPALYIWGRTLTAIMGAASVPAILALGRRMFDRRVGLLSAVALMVMVFHVTQSHSITVDAPASLWVIPTVLGAWVVAADGSWRGYLLAGVALGLAAGTKYNAGAVVPAIILAHAIHWRRASLGRPCVRLIASGVVSLLTFLVTTPYALLDMQTFLGDLRFNAVHYASGSHGDFIGTWPFGEYASFYWDKGLLATGCLLLLAGLPVLARRRPAQVSVLLVAIIPMQVLLLSYSVHFVRNLLPILPLCILLAAAGAVALADEIGRWTASKAAQQVALMGLATALVVPQAYATYNHLDYWSHPHTMVVASERLKELPQGARIAAELPATLFGGKMAIFPVKQITEHSLAWYRTNGYRYLAVNDDLRSEEDRAAYDQILAAATVVMAFPSRKTGVQPGPSGAILDLGEHLEQMPFVRRKLTFGDQIALLGYEITPGELRSRMTPLDGADLREVDSGQPVQINLYWRGLAPLSVDYTLFIHVLNAQGEIVAQRDLPVRSEDYPSSHWRDGELVIDRADMVLPALPSGDYHLIIGLYNPTNGAGLSPDVPDPELLRLHVR
;
A
#
# COMPACT_ATOMS: atom_id res chain seq x y z
N MET A 1 29.58 -49.08 -7.29
CA MET A 1 28.21 -48.55 -7.28
C MET A 1 27.80 -47.90 -5.96
N SER A 2 28.27 -48.32 -4.79
CA SER A 2 27.88 -47.79 -3.47
C SER A 2 28.29 -46.31 -3.23
N THR A 3 29.47 -45.86 -3.66
CA THR A 3 30.00 -44.49 -3.45
C THR A 3 29.33 -43.42 -4.33
N ALA A 4 28.80 -43.79 -5.50
CA ALA A 4 28.07 -42.88 -6.39
C ALA A 4 26.66 -42.60 -5.86
N VAL A 5 25.96 -43.62 -5.35
CA VAL A 5 24.62 -43.49 -4.78
C VAL A 5 24.64 -42.65 -3.50
N THR A 6 25.67 -42.81 -2.65
CA THR A 6 25.83 -41.96 -1.44
C THR A 6 26.18 -40.50 -1.75
N ARG A 7 26.98 -40.24 -2.80
CA ARG A 7 27.30 -38.89 -3.27
C ARG A 7 26.07 -38.19 -3.85
N GLN A 8 25.24 -38.89 -4.62
CA GLN A 8 24.04 -38.36 -5.24
C GLN A 8 22.94 -38.02 -4.20
N SER A 9 22.79 -38.85 -3.17
CA SER A 9 21.85 -38.54 -2.05
C SER A 9 22.27 -37.29 -1.26
N HIS A 10 23.58 -37.05 -1.09
CA HIS A 10 24.10 -35.86 -0.42
C HIS A 10 23.84 -34.54 -1.19
N TRP A 11 23.89 -34.55 -2.51
CA TRP A 11 23.60 -33.38 -3.34
C TRP A 11 22.13 -33.03 -3.31
N ILE A 12 21.24 -34.00 -3.42
CA ILE A 12 19.78 -33.80 -3.35
C ILE A 12 19.39 -33.15 -2.00
N GLU A 13 19.90 -33.66 -0.90
CA GLU A 13 19.52 -33.17 0.42
C GLU A 13 20.14 -31.82 0.82
N ARG A 14 21.34 -31.53 0.35
CA ARG A 14 22.09 -30.34 0.74
C ARG A 14 21.86 -29.14 -0.15
N ILE A 15 21.51 -29.37 -1.40
CA ILE A 15 21.37 -28.30 -2.40
C ILE A 15 19.97 -28.28 -3.01
N LEU A 16 19.53 -29.38 -3.62
CA LEU A 16 18.27 -29.40 -4.39
C LEU A 16 17.04 -29.20 -3.50
N LEU A 17 16.99 -29.82 -2.32
CA LEU A 17 15.85 -29.65 -1.41
C LEU A 17 15.70 -28.22 -0.87
N PRO A 18 16.75 -27.56 -0.34
CA PRO A 18 16.66 -26.14 0.06
C PRO A 18 16.28 -25.23 -1.10
N LEU A 19 16.84 -25.43 -2.29
CA LEU A 19 16.52 -24.65 -3.50
C LEU A 19 15.07 -24.87 -3.96
N GLY A 20 14.58 -26.12 -3.95
CA GLY A 20 13.19 -26.43 -4.29
C GLY A 20 12.21 -25.80 -3.31
N LEU A 21 12.49 -25.88 -2.01
CA LEU A 21 11.66 -25.21 -0.99
C LEU A 21 11.69 -23.69 -1.13
N PHE A 22 12.85 -23.10 -1.43
CA PHE A 22 12.98 -21.68 -1.73
C PHE A 22 12.17 -21.29 -2.95
N ALA A 23 12.25 -22.04 -4.03
CA ALA A 23 11.54 -21.74 -5.28
C ALA A 23 10.01 -21.77 -5.09
N VAL A 24 9.48 -22.78 -4.39
CA VAL A 24 8.05 -22.86 -4.07
C VAL A 24 7.65 -21.73 -3.13
N ALA A 25 8.46 -21.45 -2.10
CA ALA A 25 8.21 -20.35 -1.17
C ALA A 25 8.20 -18.99 -1.89
N LEU A 26 9.11 -18.77 -2.84
CA LEU A 26 9.17 -17.57 -3.66
C LEU A 26 7.93 -17.47 -4.57
N ALA A 27 7.56 -18.56 -5.25
CA ALA A 27 6.37 -18.57 -6.11
C ALA A 27 5.10 -18.14 -5.35
N LEU A 28 4.87 -18.66 -4.13
CA LEU A 28 3.76 -18.26 -3.29
C LEU A 28 3.80 -16.77 -2.90
N ARG A 29 5.00 -16.20 -2.74
CA ARG A 29 5.19 -14.80 -2.32
C ARG A 29 5.15 -13.80 -3.47
N VAL A 30 5.46 -14.23 -4.70
CA VAL A 30 5.38 -13.34 -5.87
C VAL A 30 4.04 -13.46 -6.62
N TRP A 31 3.20 -14.43 -6.29
CA TRP A 31 1.94 -14.71 -7.00
C TRP A 31 1.06 -13.48 -7.17
N VAL A 32 0.92 -12.68 -6.12
CA VAL A 32 0.06 -11.49 -6.09
C VAL A 32 0.85 -10.19 -5.89
N VAL A 33 2.15 -10.18 -6.18
CA VAL A 33 3.03 -9.03 -5.94
C VAL A 33 2.61 -7.75 -6.69
N GLY A 34 1.95 -7.89 -7.83
CA GLY A 34 1.41 -6.77 -8.62
C GLY A 34 0.00 -6.34 -8.24
N ASN A 35 -0.64 -7.04 -7.30
CA ASN A 35 -2.03 -6.75 -7.00
C ASN A 35 -2.21 -5.37 -6.31
N GLY A 36 -3.40 -4.79 -6.51
CA GLY A 36 -3.74 -3.45 -6.03
C GLY A 36 -3.19 -2.33 -6.90
N LEU A 37 -2.09 -2.53 -7.61
CA LEU A 37 -1.46 -1.48 -8.41
C LEU A 37 -2.38 -1.03 -9.58
N PRO A 38 -2.44 0.28 -9.83
CA PRO A 38 -1.57 1.36 -9.31
C PRO A 38 -1.94 1.87 -7.91
N TYR A 39 -2.95 1.33 -7.25
CA TYR A 39 -3.39 1.73 -5.92
C TYR A 39 -2.54 1.03 -4.86
N VAL A 40 -1.89 1.80 -3.98
CA VAL A 40 -1.01 1.30 -2.95
C VAL A 40 -1.75 1.29 -1.61
N GLU A 41 -2.25 0.12 -1.20
CA GLU A 41 -3.05 0.00 0.03
C GLU A 41 -2.21 0.02 1.31
N HIS A 42 -0.99 -0.51 1.27
CA HIS A 42 -0.15 -0.60 2.47
C HIS A 42 0.50 0.76 2.76
N VAL A 43 0.10 1.37 3.89
CA VAL A 43 0.48 2.74 4.26
C VAL A 43 2.00 2.98 4.39
N ASP A 44 2.77 1.94 4.72
CA ASP A 44 4.22 2.07 4.88
C ASP A 44 4.98 1.96 3.54
N GLU A 45 4.42 1.31 2.51
CA GLU A 45 5.12 1.10 1.24
C GLU A 45 5.58 2.39 0.58
N PRO A 46 4.71 3.42 0.42
CA PRO A 46 5.13 4.69 -0.16
C PRO A 46 6.26 5.33 0.66
N ALA A 47 6.10 5.38 1.99
CA ALA A 47 7.06 6.03 2.86
C ALA A 47 8.45 5.37 2.83
N VAL A 48 8.50 4.03 2.73
CA VAL A 48 9.76 3.28 2.66
C VAL A 48 10.38 3.38 1.27
N LEU A 49 9.57 3.26 0.21
CA LEU A 49 10.05 3.31 -1.18
C LEU A 49 10.54 4.71 -1.57
N GLU A 50 9.87 5.77 -1.11
CA GLU A 50 10.28 7.16 -1.39
C GLU A 50 11.66 7.48 -0.84
N VAL A 51 12.06 6.91 0.29
CA VAL A 51 13.43 7.04 0.81
C VAL A 51 14.44 6.47 -0.19
N ALA A 52 14.20 5.24 -0.67
CA ALA A 52 15.07 4.60 -1.64
C ALA A 52 15.10 5.34 -3.00
N ILE A 53 13.96 5.85 -3.47
CA ILE A 53 13.90 6.68 -4.69
C ILE A 53 14.75 7.94 -4.52
N ARG A 54 14.61 8.65 -3.39
CA ARG A 54 15.39 9.85 -3.10
C ARG A 54 16.90 9.56 -3.08
N MET A 55 17.31 8.49 -2.38
CA MET A 55 18.72 8.06 -2.35
C MET A 55 19.29 7.86 -3.77
N VAL A 56 18.52 7.26 -4.67
CA VAL A 56 18.95 7.03 -6.06
C VAL A 56 18.96 8.31 -6.88
N ARG A 57 17.90 9.15 -6.78
CA ARG A 57 17.78 10.40 -7.54
C ARG A 57 18.84 11.42 -7.18
N ASP A 58 19.06 11.58 -5.87
CA ASP A 58 19.94 12.62 -5.35
C ASP A 58 21.41 12.14 -5.31
N GLY A 59 21.65 10.82 -5.49
CA GLY A 59 22.96 10.20 -5.35
C GLY A 59 23.47 10.27 -3.91
N ASP A 60 22.59 10.53 -2.94
CA ASP A 60 22.88 10.60 -1.52
C ASP A 60 22.39 9.34 -0.81
N PHE A 61 23.35 8.54 -0.31
CA PHE A 61 23.05 7.30 0.40
C PHE A 61 22.69 7.52 1.88
N ASN A 62 22.67 8.77 2.38
CA ASN A 62 22.07 9.08 3.66
C ASN A 62 20.54 9.02 3.53
N PRO A 63 19.83 8.13 4.24
CA PRO A 63 18.37 8.08 4.17
C PRO A 63 17.71 9.32 4.79
N HIS A 64 18.42 10.12 5.59
CA HIS A 64 17.93 11.28 6.35
C HIS A 64 16.70 10.97 7.22
N ILE A 65 16.43 9.69 7.46
CA ILE A 65 15.37 9.18 8.32
C ILE A 65 15.79 7.81 8.88
N PHE A 66 15.73 7.65 10.21
CA PHE A 66 16.15 6.44 10.91
C PHE A 66 15.02 5.84 11.75
N ARG A 67 13.76 6.00 11.31
CA ARG A 67 12.63 5.27 11.90
C ARG A 67 12.79 3.77 11.76
N TYR A 68 13.42 3.34 10.66
CA TYR A 68 14.03 2.03 10.49
C TYR A 68 15.54 2.17 10.25
N PRO A 69 16.35 1.14 10.61
CA PRO A 69 17.76 1.10 10.24
C PRO A 69 17.96 1.01 8.72
N SER A 70 19.16 1.35 8.21
CA SER A 70 19.36 1.60 6.79
C SER A 70 19.44 0.36 5.91
N LEU A 71 19.75 -0.83 6.44
CA LEU A 71 20.00 -2.02 5.59
C LEU A 71 18.90 -2.28 4.54
N TYR A 72 17.64 -2.16 4.94
CA TYR A 72 16.55 -2.40 4.00
C TYR A 72 16.38 -1.26 3.01
N TYR A 73 16.60 0.00 3.42
CA TYR A 73 16.62 1.15 2.51
C TYR A 73 17.73 1.02 1.46
N ASP A 74 18.94 0.58 1.87
CA ASP A 74 20.07 0.37 0.97
C ASP A 74 19.80 -0.74 -0.05
N LEU A 75 19.23 -1.87 0.38
CA LEU A 75 18.82 -2.96 -0.51
C LEU A 75 17.72 -2.51 -1.48
N LEU A 76 16.78 -1.71 -1.01
CA LEU A 76 15.70 -1.18 -1.83
C LEU A 76 16.22 -0.11 -2.80
N ALA A 77 17.17 0.75 -2.39
CA ALA A 77 17.85 1.70 -3.26
C ALA A 77 18.64 0.98 -4.35
N ALA A 78 19.38 -0.09 -4.01
CA ALA A 78 20.06 -0.93 -4.99
C ALA A 78 19.06 -1.56 -6.00
N THR A 79 17.92 -2.05 -5.51
CA THR A 79 16.84 -2.61 -6.35
C THR A 79 16.24 -1.52 -7.25
N THR A 80 15.99 -0.33 -6.71
CA THR A 80 15.52 0.84 -7.46
C THR A 80 16.52 1.25 -8.54
N LYS A 81 17.82 1.26 -8.23
CA LYS A 81 18.87 1.57 -9.21
C LYS A 81 18.95 0.54 -10.34
N LEU A 82 18.79 -0.75 -10.02
CA LEU A 82 18.69 -1.82 -11.03
C LEU A 82 17.46 -1.63 -11.92
N HIS A 83 16.31 -1.27 -11.33
CA HIS A 83 15.09 -0.93 -12.08
C HIS A 83 15.32 0.24 -13.03
N VAL A 84 16.00 1.31 -12.57
CA VAL A 84 16.31 2.48 -13.40
C VAL A 84 17.23 2.11 -14.57
N TRP A 85 18.29 1.35 -14.33
CA TRP A 85 19.16 0.88 -15.41
C TRP A 85 18.40 0.06 -16.44
N TRP A 86 17.52 -0.83 -15.99
CA TRP A 86 16.62 -1.56 -16.89
C TRP A 86 15.67 -0.59 -17.62
N GLY A 87 15.08 0.37 -16.94
CA GLY A 87 14.17 1.37 -17.51
C GLY A 87 14.84 2.28 -18.54
N ILE A 88 16.11 2.69 -18.31
CA ILE A 88 16.90 3.43 -19.28
C ILE A 88 17.16 2.57 -20.53
N ALA A 89 17.55 1.31 -20.35
CA ALA A 89 17.76 0.38 -21.46
C ALA A 89 16.47 0.10 -22.25
N ALA A 90 15.30 0.13 -21.57
CA ALA A 90 13.98 -0.03 -22.18
C ALA A 90 13.38 1.28 -22.74
N GLY A 91 14.06 2.42 -22.61
CA GLY A 91 13.57 3.73 -23.08
C GLY A 91 12.49 4.38 -22.21
N LEU A 92 12.25 3.87 -20.99
CA LEU A 92 11.27 4.41 -20.04
C LEU A 92 11.79 5.65 -19.30
N TYR A 93 13.09 5.74 -19.07
CA TYR A 93 13.78 6.81 -18.36
C TYR A 93 14.96 7.29 -19.19
N ARG A 94 15.33 8.57 -19.04
CA ARG A 94 16.57 9.15 -19.59
C ARG A 94 17.67 9.18 -18.53
N SER A 95 17.28 9.32 -17.27
CA SER A 95 18.18 9.45 -16.12
C SER A 95 17.49 9.01 -14.82
N ASP A 96 18.26 8.97 -13.73
CA ASP A 96 17.74 8.72 -12.37
C ASP A 96 16.71 9.77 -11.92
N GLN A 97 16.76 10.99 -12.49
CA GLN A 97 15.87 12.10 -12.15
C GLN A 97 14.45 11.91 -12.67
N ASP A 98 14.26 11.06 -13.66
CA ASP A 98 12.95 10.84 -14.30
C ASP A 98 12.02 9.95 -13.47
N ILE A 99 12.51 9.35 -12.37
CA ILE A 99 11.66 8.54 -11.48
C ILE A 99 10.71 9.47 -10.74
N PRO A 100 9.38 9.27 -10.82
CA PRO A 100 8.42 10.04 -10.03
C PRO A 100 8.69 9.90 -8.53
N PHE A 101 8.77 11.05 -7.83
CA PHE A 101 9.15 11.10 -6.42
C PHE A 101 7.96 11.00 -5.46
N LYS A 102 6.77 11.44 -5.85
CA LYS A 102 5.60 11.47 -4.98
C LYS A 102 4.48 10.61 -5.54
N ASN A 103 3.82 9.86 -4.66
CA ASN A 103 2.54 9.25 -4.96
C ASN A 103 1.58 9.52 -3.79
N ASN A 104 0.32 9.81 -4.09
CA ASN A 104 -0.74 10.05 -3.11
C ASN A 104 -1.63 8.79 -2.98
N GLY A 105 -1.01 7.62 -2.78
CA GLY A 105 -1.72 6.33 -2.76
C GLY A 105 -1.98 5.73 -4.14
N VAL A 106 -1.63 6.45 -5.21
CA VAL A 106 -1.67 5.97 -6.61
C VAL A 106 -0.30 6.18 -7.24
N THR A 107 0.33 5.10 -7.66
CA THR A 107 1.65 5.19 -8.28
C THR A 107 1.56 5.34 -9.79
N SER A 108 2.36 6.26 -10.35
CA SER A 108 2.59 6.34 -11.80
C SER A 108 3.61 5.31 -12.30
N VAL A 109 4.29 4.58 -11.38
CA VAL A 109 5.33 3.60 -11.71
C VAL A 109 5.05 2.26 -11.00
N PRO A 110 3.98 1.54 -11.39
CA PRO A 110 3.65 0.24 -10.78
C PRO A 110 4.81 -0.76 -10.80
N ALA A 111 5.61 -0.76 -11.88
CA ALA A 111 6.76 -1.66 -12.01
C ALA A 111 7.76 -1.51 -10.85
N LEU A 112 8.03 -0.29 -10.37
CA LEU A 112 8.96 -0.06 -9.27
C LEU A 112 8.48 -0.71 -7.96
N TYR A 113 7.16 -0.66 -7.69
CA TYR A 113 6.56 -1.38 -6.56
C TYR A 113 6.71 -2.89 -6.70
N ILE A 114 6.52 -3.44 -7.90
CA ILE A 114 6.73 -4.88 -8.17
C ILE A 114 8.17 -5.29 -7.85
N TRP A 115 9.16 -4.50 -8.24
CA TRP A 115 10.57 -4.77 -7.92
C TRP A 115 10.84 -4.73 -6.42
N GLY A 116 10.37 -3.70 -5.71
CA GLY A 116 10.54 -3.59 -4.26
C GLY A 116 9.83 -4.71 -3.48
N ARG A 117 8.59 -5.05 -3.85
CA ARG A 117 7.84 -6.17 -3.28
C ARG A 117 8.52 -7.51 -3.56
N THR A 118 9.12 -7.67 -4.76
CA THR A 118 9.87 -8.88 -5.13
C THR A 118 11.12 -9.04 -4.26
N LEU A 119 11.82 -7.94 -3.92
CA LEU A 119 12.92 -7.98 -2.97
C LEU A 119 12.47 -8.54 -1.61
N THR A 120 11.37 -8.02 -1.07
CA THR A 120 10.80 -8.52 0.21
C THR A 120 10.39 -9.99 0.10
N ALA A 121 9.77 -10.38 -1.02
CA ALA A 121 9.38 -11.76 -1.30
C ALA A 121 10.58 -12.72 -1.35
N ILE A 122 11.68 -12.32 -1.96
CA ILE A 122 12.94 -13.10 -2.01
C ILE A 122 13.48 -13.28 -0.58
N MET A 123 13.54 -12.21 0.21
CA MET A 123 14.02 -12.29 1.60
C MET A 123 13.10 -13.14 2.48
N GLY A 124 11.78 -12.99 2.33
CA GLY A 124 10.80 -13.83 3.00
C GLY A 124 10.91 -15.32 2.60
N ALA A 125 11.10 -15.60 1.32
CA ALA A 125 11.31 -16.97 0.83
C ALA A 125 12.61 -17.59 1.35
N ALA A 126 13.69 -16.81 1.48
CA ALA A 126 14.97 -17.26 2.00
C ALA A 126 14.92 -17.69 3.49
N SER A 127 13.91 -17.23 4.24
CA SER A 127 13.64 -17.71 5.60
C SER A 127 13.32 -19.21 5.66
N VAL A 128 12.78 -19.79 4.58
CA VAL A 128 12.39 -21.20 4.53
C VAL A 128 13.59 -22.16 4.52
N PRO A 129 14.61 -22.03 3.66
CA PRO A 129 15.82 -22.83 3.80
C PRO A 129 16.62 -22.50 5.07
N ALA A 130 16.54 -21.28 5.59
CA ALA A 130 17.19 -20.92 6.85
C ALA A 130 16.60 -21.68 8.04
N ILE A 131 15.26 -21.74 8.15
CA ILE A 131 14.59 -22.51 9.22
C ILE A 131 14.79 -24.03 9.07
N LEU A 132 14.87 -24.53 7.83
CA LEU A 132 15.28 -25.93 7.55
C LEU A 132 16.63 -26.24 8.19
N ALA A 133 17.62 -25.34 7.97
CA ALA A 133 18.96 -25.51 8.50
C ALA A 133 18.98 -25.45 10.04
N LEU A 134 18.25 -24.49 10.63
CA LEU A 134 18.10 -24.34 12.09
C LEU A 134 17.46 -25.59 12.70
N GLY A 135 16.30 -26.03 12.18
CA GLY A 135 15.58 -27.18 12.70
C GLY A 135 16.39 -28.48 12.60
N ARG A 136 17.09 -28.71 11.49
CA ARG A 136 18.02 -29.84 11.32
C ARG A 136 19.16 -29.82 12.32
N ARG A 137 19.74 -28.66 12.58
CA ARG A 137 20.91 -28.52 13.46
C ARG A 137 20.52 -28.57 14.94
N MET A 138 19.38 -28.02 15.32
CA MET A 138 18.90 -28.02 16.71
C MET A 138 18.27 -29.34 17.14
N PHE A 139 17.51 -29.96 16.26
CA PHE A 139 16.72 -31.16 16.56
C PHE A 139 17.10 -32.32 15.62
N ASP A 140 16.39 -32.46 14.52
CA ASP A 140 16.64 -33.49 13.53
C ASP A 140 16.08 -33.12 12.14
N ARG A 141 16.23 -34.01 11.16
CA ARG A 141 15.74 -33.82 9.79
C ARG A 141 14.23 -33.66 9.70
N ARG A 142 13.46 -34.39 10.55
CA ARG A 142 11.98 -34.34 10.56
C ARG A 142 11.50 -32.98 11.00
N VAL A 143 12.05 -32.46 12.10
CA VAL A 143 11.74 -31.13 12.61
C VAL A 143 12.11 -30.05 11.59
N GLY A 144 13.33 -30.13 11.02
CA GLY A 144 13.77 -29.15 10.02
C GLY A 144 12.85 -29.10 8.79
N LEU A 145 12.46 -30.26 8.25
CA LEU A 145 11.59 -30.33 7.08
C LEU A 145 10.18 -29.84 7.40
N LEU A 146 9.60 -30.28 8.52
CA LEU A 146 8.25 -29.87 8.94
C LEU A 146 8.17 -28.36 9.19
N SER A 147 9.19 -27.78 9.86
CA SER A 147 9.27 -26.34 10.08
C SER A 147 9.36 -25.55 8.78
N ALA A 148 10.18 -26.03 7.84
CA ALA A 148 10.35 -25.38 6.54
C ALA A 148 9.06 -25.41 5.72
N VAL A 149 8.36 -26.55 5.65
CA VAL A 149 7.08 -26.68 4.95
C VAL A 149 6.00 -25.83 5.63
N ALA A 150 5.93 -25.83 6.97
CA ALA A 150 4.98 -25.02 7.71
C ALA A 150 5.23 -23.51 7.50
N LEU A 151 6.49 -23.04 7.56
CA LEU A 151 6.84 -21.63 7.31
C LEU A 151 6.61 -21.24 5.84
N MET A 152 6.83 -22.16 4.90
CA MET A 152 6.60 -21.94 3.47
C MET A 152 5.17 -21.51 3.19
N VAL A 153 4.21 -22.15 3.87
CA VAL A 153 2.77 -21.90 3.73
C VAL A 153 2.17 -21.13 4.92
N MET A 154 2.96 -20.52 5.78
CA MET A 154 2.48 -19.72 6.89
C MET A 154 1.82 -18.44 6.39
N VAL A 155 0.49 -18.34 6.48
CA VAL A 155 -0.30 -17.29 5.85
C VAL A 155 0.20 -15.89 6.21
N PHE A 156 0.44 -15.62 7.49
CA PHE A 156 0.87 -14.28 7.91
C PHE A 156 2.27 -13.93 7.38
N HIS A 157 3.21 -14.89 7.34
CA HIS A 157 4.54 -14.68 6.77
C HIS A 157 4.49 -14.49 5.25
N VAL A 158 3.62 -15.21 4.54
CA VAL A 158 3.39 -15.04 3.10
C VAL A 158 2.81 -13.65 2.84
N THR A 159 1.74 -13.27 3.56
CA THR A 159 1.08 -11.95 3.46
C THR A 159 2.06 -10.80 3.64
N GLN A 160 2.87 -10.82 4.71
CA GLN A 160 3.83 -9.75 4.99
C GLN A 160 5.04 -9.73 4.04
N SER A 161 5.17 -10.74 3.18
CA SER A 161 6.21 -10.78 2.15
C SER A 161 5.77 -10.15 0.82
N HIS A 162 4.51 -9.72 0.68
CA HIS A 162 3.99 -9.10 -0.54
C HIS A 162 4.18 -7.57 -0.57
N SER A 163 4.53 -6.95 0.55
CA SER A 163 4.61 -5.50 0.69
C SER A 163 6.05 -5.05 0.96
N ILE A 164 6.35 -3.80 0.59
CA ILE A 164 7.67 -3.18 0.84
C ILE A 164 7.76 -2.81 2.33
N THR A 165 8.14 -3.78 3.16
CA THR A 165 8.28 -3.61 4.62
C THR A 165 9.51 -4.30 5.15
N VAL A 166 9.95 -3.89 6.34
CA VAL A 166 11.15 -4.44 7.01
C VAL A 166 10.89 -5.73 7.78
N ASP A 167 9.62 -6.16 7.90
CA ASP A 167 9.20 -7.22 8.83
C ASP A 167 9.65 -8.62 8.38
N ALA A 168 9.34 -8.99 7.13
CA ALA A 168 9.79 -10.25 6.55
C ALA A 168 11.33 -10.31 6.39
N PRO A 169 12.01 -9.25 5.93
CA PRO A 169 13.47 -9.16 5.97
C PRO A 169 14.09 -9.37 7.36
N ALA A 170 13.50 -8.80 8.41
CA ALA A 170 14.00 -8.98 9.77
C ALA A 170 13.87 -10.44 10.25
N SER A 171 12.79 -11.13 9.88
CA SER A 171 12.60 -12.55 10.21
C SER A 171 13.70 -13.43 9.60
N LEU A 172 14.16 -13.10 8.38
CA LEU A 172 15.26 -13.82 7.74
C LEU A 172 16.53 -13.81 8.59
N TRP A 173 16.89 -12.68 9.19
CA TRP A 173 18.14 -12.54 9.93
C TRP A 173 18.10 -13.06 11.36
N VAL A 174 16.91 -13.10 11.97
CA VAL A 174 16.72 -13.71 13.30
C VAL A 174 17.02 -15.21 13.29
N ILE A 175 16.65 -15.93 12.21
CA ILE A 175 16.87 -17.38 12.11
C ILE A 175 18.37 -17.75 12.15
N PRO A 176 19.28 -17.19 11.33
CA PRO A 176 20.70 -17.49 11.42
C PRO A 176 21.35 -16.95 12.70
N THR A 177 20.79 -15.91 13.35
CA THR A 177 21.23 -15.48 14.69
C THR A 177 21.04 -16.61 15.70
N VAL A 178 19.86 -17.22 15.74
CA VAL A 178 19.55 -18.36 16.64
C VAL A 178 20.33 -19.62 16.22
N LEU A 179 20.55 -19.85 14.92
CA LEU A 179 21.41 -20.93 14.44
C LEU A 179 22.85 -20.78 14.96
N GLY A 180 23.40 -19.58 14.87
CA GLY A 180 24.72 -19.25 15.43
C GLY A 180 24.77 -19.45 16.95
N ALA A 181 23.75 -18.96 17.66
CA ALA A 181 23.61 -19.19 19.11
C ALA A 181 23.57 -20.69 19.45
N TRP A 182 22.81 -21.49 18.69
CA TRP A 182 22.78 -22.95 18.90
C TRP A 182 24.14 -23.61 18.64
N VAL A 183 24.87 -23.21 17.59
CA VAL A 183 26.25 -23.69 17.35
C VAL A 183 27.17 -23.31 18.50
N VAL A 184 27.03 -22.12 19.09
CA VAL A 184 27.74 -21.73 20.31
C VAL A 184 27.40 -22.67 21.47
N ALA A 185 26.12 -22.94 21.73
CA ALA A 185 25.70 -23.82 22.81
C ALA A 185 26.20 -25.26 22.64
N ALA A 186 26.28 -25.76 21.40
CA ALA A 186 26.70 -27.10 21.07
C ALA A 186 28.23 -27.29 21.08
N ASP A 187 28.93 -26.42 20.34
CA ASP A 187 30.35 -26.62 19.99
C ASP A 187 31.26 -25.53 20.60
N GLY A 188 30.73 -24.35 20.97
CA GLY A 188 31.50 -23.19 21.39
C GLY A 188 32.47 -22.63 20.35
N SER A 189 32.26 -23.00 19.07
CA SER A 189 33.17 -22.68 17.98
C SER A 189 33.11 -21.18 17.59
N TRP A 190 34.22 -20.63 17.12
CA TRP A 190 34.28 -19.27 16.57
C TRP A 190 33.25 -19.06 15.45
N ARG A 191 32.99 -20.08 14.65
CA ARG A 191 31.98 -20.02 13.56
C ARG A 191 30.59 -19.69 14.11
N GLY A 192 30.21 -20.26 15.26
CA GLY A 192 28.93 -19.95 15.92
C GLY A 192 28.85 -18.50 16.37
N TYR A 193 29.90 -17.99 17.04
CA TYR A 193 29.95 -16.61 17.52
C TYR A 193 29.94 -15.58 16.37
N LEU A 194 30.72 -15.85 15.31
CA LEU A 194 30.75 -14.97 14.12
C LEU A 194 29.42 -14.98 13.39
N LEU A 195 28.82 -16.15 13.17
CA LEU A 195 27.49 -16.26 12.53
C LEU A 195 26.43 -15.51 13.33
N ALA A 196 26.40 -15.74 14.67
CA ALA A 196 25.45 -15.07 15.54
C ALA A 196 25.65 -13.54 15.54
N GLY A 197 26.92 -13.07 15.60
CA GLY A 197 27.25 -11.65 15.57
C GLY A 197 26.86 -10.98 14.28
N VAL A 198 27.26 -11.52 13.13
CA VAL A 198 26.89 -10.98 11.81
C VAL A 198 25.38 -10.96 11.62
N ALA A 199 24.72 -12.09 11.87
CA ALA A 199 23.26 -12.19 11.66
C ALA A 199 22.48 -11.26 12.60
N LEU A 200 22.92 -11.10 13.85
CA LEU A 200 22.34 -10.14 14.80
C LEU A 200 22.50 -8.69 14.31
N GLY A 201 23.70 -8.33 13.82
CA GLY A 201 23.94 -7.01 13.25
C GLY A 201 23.05 -6.72 12.05
N LEU A 202 22.85 -7.70 11.16
CA LEU A 202 21.91 -7.61 10.03
C LEU A 202 20.46 -7.51 10.50
N ALA A 203 20.06 -8.28 11.51
CA ALA A 203 18.72 -8.21 12.10
C ALA A 203 18.42 -6.83 12.68
N ALA A 204 19.34 -6.32 13.53
CA ALA A 204 19.24 -4.99 14.11
C ALA A 204 19.34 -3.88 13.04
N GLY A 205 20.17 -4.06 12.00
CA GLY A 205 20.32 -3.16 10.86
C GLY A 205 19.12 -3.16 9.90
N THR A 206 18.21 -4.15 10.03
CA THR A 206 16.92 -4.18 9.30
C THR A 206 15.79 -3.61 10.15
N LYS A 207 15.70 -4.00 11.43
CA LYS A 207 14.67 -3.56 12.36
C LYS A 207 15.20 -3.58 13.80
N TYR A 208 15.16 -2.45 14.51
CA TYR A 208 15.77 -2.31 15.85
C TYR A 208 15.29 -3.37 16.84
N ASN A 209 14.00 -3.64 16.89
CA ASN A 209 13.42 -4.60 17.83
C ASN A 209 13.84 -6.06 17.55
N ALA A 210 14.29 -6.40 16.33
CA ALA A 210 14.85 -7.72 16.03
C ALA A 210 16.15 -8.00 16.83
N GLY A 211 16.81 -6.96 17.33
CA GLY A 211 17.93 -7.07 18.28
C GLY A 211 17.56 -7.68 19.63
N ALA A 212 16.26 -7.75 19.99
CA ALA A 212 15.80 -8.35 21.25
C ALA A 212 16.13 -9.85 21.40
N VAL A 213 16.66 -10.51 20.36
CA VAL A 213 17.12 -11.91 20.40
C VAL A 213 18.52 -12.08 20.98
N VAL A 214 19.25 -11.00 21.31
CA VAL A 214 20.58 -11.01 21.96
C VAL A 214 20.69 -12.00 23.15
N PRO A 215 19.70 -12.08 24.06
CA PRO A 215 19.79 -12.97 25.21
C PRO A 215 19.96 -14.45 24.85
N ALA A 216 19.55 -14.87 23.64
CA ALA A 216 19.77 -16.24 23.18
C ALA A 216 21.26 -16.57 22.99
N ILE A 217 22.06 -15.60 22.51
CA ILE A 217 23.53 -15.75 22.35
C ILE A 217 24.19 -15.85 23.72
N ILE A 218 23.78 -15.00 24.67
CA ILE A 218 24.29 -14.99 26.04
C ILE A 218 24.00 -16.32 26.75
N LEU A 219 22.74 -16.80 26.64
CA LEU A 219 22.36 -18.09 27.21
C LEU A 219 23.13 -19.25 26.55
N ALA A 220 23.25 -19.23 25.22
CA ALA A 220 24.01 -20.25 24.48
C ALA A 220 25.46 -20.33 24.96
N HIS A 221 26.09 -19.16 25.14
CA HIS A 221 27.43 -19.06 25.73
C HIS A 221 27.51 -19.64 27.15
N ALA A 222 26.53 -19.32 28.01
CA ALA A 222 26.48 -19.85 29.39
C ALA A 222 26.27 -21.37 29.41
N ILE A 223 25.45 -21.92 28.51
CA ILE A 223 25.26 -23.38 28.38
C ILE A 223 26.56 -24.06 27.98
N HIS A 224 27.29 -23.52 27.01
CA HIS A 224 28.60 -24.06 26.58
C HIS A 224 29.62 -23.96 27.69
N TRP A 225 29.74 -22.81 28.34
CA TRP A 225 30.71 -22.55 29.42
C TRP A 225 30.58 -23.53 30.60
N ARG A 226 29.34 -23.76 31.07
CA ARG A 226 29.08 -24.73 32.15
C ARG A 226 29.49 -26.15 31.78
N ARG A 227 29.49 -26.53 30.49
CA ARG A 227 29.89 -27.85 30.01
C ARG A 227 31.41 -28.02 29.84
N ALA A 228 32.08 -26.94 29.48
CA ALA A 228 33.47 -27.02 29.00
C ALA A 228 34.54 -26.63 30.07
N SER A 229 34.14 -26.13 31.24
CA SER A 229 35.04 -25.71 32.34
C SER A 229 36.18 -24.78 31.89
N LEU A 230 35.98 -23.91 30.91
CA LEU A 230 37.01 -23.14 30.21
C LEU A 230 37.34 -21.82 30.91
N GLY A 231 38.65 -21.53 31.09
CA GLY A 231 39.15 -20.34 31.80
C GLY A 231 39.04 -19.00 31.05
N ARG A 232 38.65 -18.93 29.77
CA ARG A 232 38.58 -17.68 29.00
C ARG A 232 37.37 -17.62 28.07
N PRO A 233 36.13 -17.74 28.57
CA PRO A 233 34.96 -17.79 27.72
C PRO A 233 34.54 -16.42 27.14
N CYS A 234 34.75 -15.33 27.90
CA CYS A 234 34.19 -14.00 27.59
C CYS A 234 34.72 -13.38 26.28
N VAL A 235 35.95 -13.70 25.85
CA VAL A 235 36.54 -13.12 24.62
C VAL A 235 35.71 -13.41 23.39
N ARG A 236 35.19 -14.66 23.23
CA ARG A 236 34.38 -15.03 22.06
C ARG A 236 32.99 -14.35 22.07
N LEU A 237 32.41 -14.22 23.28
CA LEU A 237 31.11 -13.52 23.42
C LEU A 237 31.29 -12.03 23.13
N ILE A 238 32.34 -11.40 23.67
CA ILE A 238 32.69 -9.99 23.40
C ILE A 238 32.94 -9.81 21.89
N ALA A 239 33.71 -10.71 21.26
CA ALA A 239 33.96 -10.65 19.82
C ALA A 239 32.66 -10.76 19.01
N SER A 240 31.69 -11.62 19.41
CA SER A 240 30.38 -11.70 18.78
C SER A 240 29.62 -10.38 18.89
N GLY A 241 29.66 -9.72 20.06
CA GLY A 241 29.05 -8.40 20.27
C GLY A 241 29.73 -7.31 19.40
N VAL A 242 31.06 -7.30 19.35
CA VAL A 242 31.80 -6.37 18.47
C VAL A 242 31.47 -6.60 17.01
N VAL A 243 31.44 -7.85 16.54
CA VAL A 243 31.06 -8.20 15.17
C VAL A 243 29.63 -7.75 14.88
N SER A 244 28.70 -7.92 15.83
CA SER A 244 27.31 -7.45 15.67
C SER A 244 27.25 -5.94 15.52
N LEU A 245 27.95 -5.20 16.38
CA LEU A 245 28.02 -3.74 16.31
C LEU A 245 28.66 -3.27 15.00
N LEU A 246 29.78 -3.87 14.59
CA LEU A 246 30.44 -3.52 13.33
C LEU A 246 29.53 -3.81 12.13
N THR A 247 28.84 -4.96 12.11
CA THR A 247 27.88 -5.29 11.05
C THR A 247 26.74 -4.28 11.01
N PHE A 248 26.19 -3.90 12.17
CA PHE A 248 25.17 -2.85 12.25
C PHE A 248 25.68 -1.52 11.69
N LEU A 249 26.88 -1.08 12.09
CA LEU A 249 27.47 0.19 11.64
C LEU A 249 27.82 0.18 10.14
N VAL A 250 28.24 -0.97 9.59
CA VAL A 250 28.50 -1.11 8.15
C VAL A 250 27.18 -1.02 7.36
N THR A 251 26.09 -1.56 7.89
CA THR A 251 24.77 -1.54 7.24
C THR A 251 23.92 -0.32 7.62
N THR A 252 24.38 0.50 8.55
CA THR A 252 23.73 1.76 8.96
C THR A 252 24.82 2.78 9.26
N PRO A 253 25.66 3.16 8.28
CA PRO A 253 26.84 4.00 8.53
C PRO A 253 26.48 5.40 9.01
N TYR A 254 25.36 5.91 8.57
CA TYR A 254 24.86 7.23 8.95
C TYR A 254 24.33 7.31 10.39
N ALA A 255 24.23 6.17 11.10
CA ALA A 255 24.06 6.19 12.54
C ALA A 255 25.22 6.93 13.26
N LEU A 256 26.42 6.96 12.65
CA LEU A 256 27.57 7.74 13.11
C LEU A 256 27.74 9.04 12.34
N LEU A 257 27.57 9.01 11.01
CA LEU A 257 27.85 10.16 10.14
C LEU A 257 26.76 11.24 10.23
N ASP A 258 25.52 10.86 10.57
CA ASP A 258 24.37 11.74 10.83
C ASP A 258 23.74 11.40 12.20
N MET A 259 24.58 11.40 13.22
CA MET A 259 24.20 10.99 14.58
C MET A 259 23.07 11.83 15.17
N GLN A 260 22.95 13.10 14.78
CA GLN A 260 21.90 13.97 15.30
C GLN A 260 20.52 13.50 14.83
N THR A 261 20.35 13.27 13.54
CA THR A 261 19.10 12.73 12.95
C THR A 261 18.82 11.34 13.50
N PHE A 262 19.84 10.48 13.56
CA PHE A 262 19.72 9.12 14.09
C PHE A 262 19.19 9.10 15.54
N LEU A 263 19.78 9.87 16.45
CA LEU A 263 19.34 9.94 17.85
C LEU A 263 17.96 10.61 17.98
N GLY A 264 17.66 11.60 17.13
CA GLY A 264 16.34 12.24 17.05
C GLY A 264 15.25 11.23 16.70
N ASP A 265 15.47 10.41 15.69
CA ASP A 265 14.52 9.40 15.24
C ASP A 265 14.40 8.22 16.23
N LEU A 266 15.48 7.81 16.87
CA LEU A 266 15.39 6.83 17.97
C LEU A 266 14.53 7.34 19.12
N ARG A 267 14.71 8.62 19.50
CA ARG A 267 13.89 9.25 20.53
C ARG A 267 12.42 9.35 20.08
N PHE A 268 12.20 9.74 18.82
CA PHE A 268 10.86 9.75 18.23
C PHE A 268 10.20 8.37 18.34
N ASN A 269 10.89 7.31 17.91
CA ASN A 269 10.39 5.94 18.00
C ASN A 269 10.06 5.55 19.46
N ALA A 270 10.94 5.86 20.41
CA ALA A 270 10.72 5.54 21.82
C ALA A 270 9.47 6.23 22.38
N VAL A 271 9.30 7.53 22.10
CA VAL A 271 8.11 8.30 22.50
C VAL A 271 6.86 7.79 21.79
N HIS A 272 6.97 7.57 20.48
CA HIS A 272 5.86 7.08 19.64
C HIS A 272 5.29 5.75 20.14
N TYR A 273 6.15 4.76 20.41
CA TYR A 273 5.70 3.47 20.93
C TYR A 273 5.26 3.51 22.40
N ALA A 274 5.77 4.46 23.17
CA ALA A 274 5.41 4.61 24.60
C ALA A 274 4.08 5.35 24.83
N SER A 275 3.68 6.27 23.94
CA SER A 275 2.56 7.19 24.17
C SER A 275 1.62 7.37 22.97
N GLY A 276 1.84 6.69 21.85
CA GLY A 276 0.96 6.74 20.69
C GLY A 276 -0.41 6.09 20.96
N SER A 277 -1.42 6.56 20.25
CA SER A 277 -2.81 6.08 20.35
C SER A 277 -3.32 5.50 19.03
N HIS A 278 -2.49 4.72 18.35
CA HIS A 278 -2.83 4.06 17.08
C HIS A 278 -2.22 2.65 17.01
N GLY A 279 -2.48 1.90 15.95
CA GLY A 279 -2.04 0.52 15.79
C GLY A 279 -3.22 -0.40 15.51
N ASP A 280 -2.96 -1.71 15.50
CA ASP A 280 -3.99 -2.71 15.19
C ASP A 280 -5.05 -2.82 16.30
N PHE A 281 -4.70 -2.46 17.54
CA PHE A 281 -5.61 -2.43 18.68
C PHE A 281 -5.23 -1.34 19.68
N ILE A 282 -6.23 -0.56 20.09
CA ILE A 282 -6.08 0.60 20.97
C ILE A 282 -7.00 0.43 22.18
N GLY A 283 -6.47 0.72 23.38
CA GLY A 283 -7.29 0.72 24.60
C GLY A 283 -7.76 -0.64 25.07
N THR A 284 -7.28 -1.73 24.46
CA THR A 284 -7.58 -3.11 24.82
C THR A 284 -6.43 -3.74 25.62
N TRP A 285 -6.67 -4.94 26.15
CA TRP A 285 -5.63 -5.68 26.86
C TRP A 285 -4.66 -6.34 25.85
N PRO A 286 -3.42 -5.85 25.70
CA PRO A 286 -2.55 -6.24 24.59
C PRO A 286 -2.17 -7.72 24.61
N PHE A 287 -2.12 -8.34 25.78
CA PHE A 287 -1.86 -9.79 25.89
C PHE A 287 -2.98 -10.60 25.24
N GLY A 288 -4.25 -10.24 25.47
CA GLY A 288 -5.41 -10.92 24.89
C GLY A 288 -5.41 -10.80 23.37
N GLU A 289 -5.12 -9.61 22.85
CA GLU A 289 -5.05 -9.34 21.41
C GLU A 289 -3.91 -10.10 20.72
N TYR A 290 -2.71 -10.14 21.33
CA TYR A 290 -1.62 -10.95 20.79
C TYR A 290 -1.92 -12.46 20.89
N ALA A 291 -2.59 -12.92 21.94
CA ALA A 291 -3.02 -14.32 22.05
C ALA A 291 -4.03 -14.68 20.96
N SER A 292 -5.04 -13.80 20.72
CA SER A 292 -6.00 -13.96 19.62
C SER A 292 -5.28 -13.96 18.27
N PHE A 293 -4.34 -13.04 18.04
CA PHE A 293 -3.54 -13.02 16.82
C PHE A 293 -2.79 -14.35 16.58
N TYR A 294 -2.12 -14.91 17.59
CA TYR A 294 -1.45 -16.20 17.45
C TYR A 294 -2.44 -17.31 17.10
N TRP A 295 -3.61 -17.28 17.72
CA TRP A 295 -4.66 -18.28 17.53
C TRP A 295 -5.35 -18.21 16.18
N ASP A 296 -5.66 -17.01 15.70
CA ASP A 296 -6.48 -16.78 14.50
C ASP A 296 -5.69 -16.57 13.22
N LYS A 297 -4.46 -16.02 13.30
CA LYS A 297 -3.68 -15.54 12.14
C LYS A 297 -2.22 -15.99 12.15
N GLY A 298 -1.57 -16.02 13.31
CA GLY A 298 -0.14 -16.32 13.43
C GLY A 298 0.15 -17.81 13.23
N LEU A 299 -0.03 -18.59 14.28
CA LEU A 299 0.18 -20.04 14.25
C LEU A 299 -1.07 -20.82 13.86
N LEU A 300 -2.23 -20.20 13.91
CA LEU A 300 -3.57 -20.77 13.93
C LEU A 300 -3.79 -21.68 15.16
N ALA A 301 -5.04 -22.02 15.45
CA ALA A 301 -5.39 -22.82 16.62
C ALA A 301 -4.57 -24.12 16.71
N THR A 302 -4.42 -24.85 15.60
CA THR A 302 -3.68 -26.11 15.54
C THR A 302 -2.21 -25.96 15.85
N GLY A 303 -1.55 -24.92 15.34
CA GLY A 303 -0.14 -24.62 15.64
C GLY A 303 0.06 -24.22 17.10
N CYS A 304 -0.85 -23.43 17.68
CA CYS A 304 -0.85 -23.08 19.11
C CYS A 304 -1.00 -24.32 20.00
N LEU A 305 -1.96 -25.20 19.69
CA LEU A 305 -2.17 -26.45 20.43
C LEU A 305 -0.95 -27.37 20.36
N LEU A 306 -0.32 -27.51 19.17
CA LEU A 306 0.88 -28.34 19.02
C LEU A 306 2.08 -27.77 19.80
N LEU A 307 2.22 -26.43 19.80
CA LEU A 307 3.23 -25.76 20.60
C LEU A 307 2.99 -26.01 22.10
N LEU A 308 1.79 -25.73 22.59
CA LEU A 308 1.45 -25.86 24.01
C LEU A 308 1.54 -27.30 24.50
N ALA A 309 1.01 -28.28 23.76
CA ALA A 309 1.06 -29.68 24.12
C ALA A 309 2.48 -30.28 23.98
N GLY A 310 3.23 -29.86 22.97
CA GLY A 310 4.57 -30.36 22.71
C GLY A 310 5.63 -29.77 23.63
N LEU A 311 5.45 -28.51 24.08
CA LEU A 311 6.46 -27.79 24.87
C LEU A 311 6.88 -28.52 26.18
N PRO A 312 5.98 -29.09 27.00
CA PRO A 312 6.37 -29.85 28.18
C PRO A 312 7.19 -31.12 27.85
N VAL A 313 6.86 -31.80 26.76
CA VAL A 313 7.60 -32.98 26.28
C VAL A 313 9.00 -32.58 25.81
N LEU A 314 9.10 -31.49 25.05
CA LEU A 314 10.37 -30.94 24.58
C LEU A 314 11.24 -30.42 25.72
N ALA A 315 10.66 -29.71 26.68
CA ALA A 315 11.38 -29.16 27.83
C ALA A 315 12.05 -30.29 28.68
N ARG A 316 11.39 -31.43 28.79
CA ARG A 316 11.98 -32.60 29.47
C ARG A 316 13.10 -33.27 28.66
N ARG A 317 12.96 -33.35 27.35
CA ARG A 317 13.86 -34.12 26.48
C ARG A 317 14.98 -33.28 25.84
N ARG A 318 14.71 -32.04 25.60
CA ARG A 318 15.59 -31.10 24.87
C ARG A 318 15.66 -29.73 25.56
N PRO A 319 15.97 -29.68 26.88
CA PRO A 319 15.86 -28.45 27.67
C PRO A 319 16.73 -27.32 27.11
N ALA A 320 17.94 -27.59 26.64
CA ALA A 320 18.84 -26.57 26.11
C ALA A 320 18.27 -25.94 24.81
N GLN A 321 17.70 -26.75 23.91
CA GLN A 321 17.10 -26.27 22.68
C GLN A 321 15.89 -25.36 22.97
N VAL A 322 14.99 -25.84 23.86
CA VAL A 322 13.81 -25.09 24.30
C VAL A 322 14.22 -23.77 24.96
N SER A 323 15.19 -23.79 25.88
CA SER A 323 15.64 -22.58 26.57
C SER A 323 16.20 -21.54 25.61
N VAL A 324 17.02 -21.93 24.63
CA VAL A 324 17.58 -21.01 23.62
C VAL A 324 16.46 -20.39 22.78
N LEU A 325 15.46 -21.18 22.34
CA LEU A 325 14.34 -20.67 21.55
C LEU A 325 13.43 -19.74 22.38
N LEU A 326 13.08 -20.14 23.62
CA LEU A 326 12.24 -19.31 24.48
C LEU A 326 12.93 -17.97 24.82
N VAL A 327 14.25 -17.99 25.09
CA VAL A 327 15.02 -16.77 25.37
C VAL A 327 15.23 -15.92 24.11
N ALA A 328 15.07 -16.47 22.91
CA ALA A 328 15.00 -15.68 21.68
C ALA A 328 13.60 -15.05 21.47
N ILE A 329 12.52 -15.72 21.91
CA ILE A 329 11.13 -15.30 21.67
C ILE A 329 10.64 -14.33 22.76
N ILE A 330 10.79 -14.72 24.04
CA ILE A 330 10.14 -14.03 25.17
C ILE A 330 10.56 -12.55 25.30
N PRO A 331 11.85 -12.15 25.19
CA PRO A 331 12.24 -10.76 25.33
C PRO A 331 11.58 -9.85 24.27
N MET A 332 11.46 -10.33 23.04
CA MET A 332 10.76 -9.62 21.99
C MET A 332 9.26 -9.48 22.31
N GLN A 333 8.62 -10.55 22.78
CA GLN A 333 7.21 -10.51 23.16
C GLN A 333 6.97 -9.55 24.33
N VAL A 334 7.84 -9.57 25.35
CA VAL A 334 7.75 -8.65 26.50
C VAL A 334 7.94 -7.20 26.05
N LEU A 335 8.89 -6.95 25.17
CA LEU A 335 9.10 -5.61 24.59
C LEU A 335 7.83 -5.12 23.88
N LEU A 336 7.21 -5.95 23.04
CA LEU A 336 5.99 -5.58 22.32
C LEU A 336 4.79 -5.36 23.24
N LEU A 337 4.69 -6.13 24.34
CA LEU A 337 3.66 -5.94 25.36
C LEU A 337 3.84 -4.63 26.15
N SER A 338 5.06 -4.10 26.23
CA SER A 338 5.35 -2.86 26.95
C SER A 338 5.03 -1.59 26.14
N TYR A 339 4.73 -1.71 24.86
CA TYR A 339 4.35 -0.59 24.00
C TYR A 339 2.90 -0.15 24.23
N SER A 340 2.60 1.10 23.90
CA SER A 340 1.22 1.61 23.76
C SER A 340 0.70 1.48 22.33
N VAL A 341 1.61 1.46 21.37
CA VAL A 341 1.31 1.26 19.94
C VAL A 341 1.56 -0.19 19.57
N HIS A 342 0.52 -0.88 19.18
CA HIS A 342 0.57 -2.32 18.91
C HIS A 342 0.34 -2.62 17.43
N PHE A 343 1.37 -3.19 16.77
CA PHE A 343 1.26 -3.75 15.43
C PHE A 343 1.62 -5.23 15.45
N VAL A 344 0.69 -6.09 15.05
CA VAL A 344 0.92 -7.56 15.02
C VAL A 344 2.07 -7.96 14.08
N ARG A 345 2.35 -7.16 13.04
CA ARG A 345 3.50 -7.38 12.15
C ARG A 345 4.86 -7.34 12.88
N ASN A 346 4.93 -6.63 14.03
CA ASN A 346 6.13 -6.61 14.86
C ASN A 346 6.52 -7.99 15.43
N LEU A 347 5.59 -8.96 15.44
CA LEU A 347 5.87 -10.35 15.85
C LEU A 347 6.57 -11.17 14.75
N LEU A 348 6.55 -10.71 13.50
CA LEU A 348 7.04 -11.50 12.37
C LEU A 348 8.47 -12.03 12.55
N PRO A 349 9.43 -11.28 13.15
CA PRO A 349 10.79 -11.79 13.36
C PRO A 349 10.87 -13.06 14.22
N ILE A 350 9.95 -13.28 15.15
CA ILE A 350 9.95 -14.44 16.06
C ILE A 350 8.98 -15.56 15.64
N LEU A 351 8.03 -15.29 14.75
CA LEU A 351 7.07 -16.30 14.29
C LEU A 351 7.71 -17.56 13.68
N PRO A 352 8.81 -17.48 12.90
CA PRO A 352 9.52 -18.68 12.43
C PRO A 352 10.05 -19.56 13.58
N LEU A 353 10.43 -18.96 14.70
CA LEU A 353 10.88 -19.71 15.88
C LEU A 353 9.70 -20.39 16.61
N CYS A 354 8.54 -19.73 16.62
CA CYS A 354 7.31 -20.31 17.17
C CYS A 354 6.84 -21.51 16.32
N ILE A 355 6.88 -21.41 14.99
CA ILE A 355 6.53 -22.53 14.11
C ILE A 355 7.54 -23.68 14.23
N LEU A 356 8.83 -23.38 14.45
CA LEU A 356 9.85 -24.38 14.75
C LEU A 356 9.54 -25.15 16.06
N LEU A 357 9.14 -24.43 17.11
CA LEU A 357 8.70 -25.06 18.37
C LEU A 357 7.47 -25.92 18.18
N ALA A 358 6.46 -25.47 17.42
CA ALA A 358 5.27 -26.24 17.11
C ALA A 358 5.60 -27.52 16.33
N ALA A 359 6.48 -27.43 15.32
CA ALA A 359 6.95 -28.56 14.52
C ALA A 359 7.76 -29.56 15.37
N ALA A 360 8.66 -29.05 16.23
CA ALA A 360 9.41 -29.90 17.16
C ALA A 360 8.48 -30.58 18.18
N GLY A 361 7.45 -29.85 18.66
CA GLY A 361 6.40 -30.37 19.53
C GLY A 361 5.63 -31.52 18.88
N ALA A 362 5.20 -31.34 17.63
CA ALA A 362 4.50 -32.37 16.86
C ALA A 362 5.35 -33.65 16.72
N VAL A 363 6.64 -33.49 16.37
CA VAL A 363 7.58 -34.65 16.28
C VAL A 363 7.78 -35.31 17.64
N ALA A 364 7.94 -34.54 18.72
CA ALA A 364 8.12 -35.06 20.07
C ALA A 364 6.87 -35.82 20.58
N LEU A 365 5.68 -35.32 20.28
CA LEU A 365 4.40 -36.00 20.62
C LEU A 365 4.26 -37.30 19.82
N ALA A 366 4.56 -37.32 18.54
CA ALA A 366 4.55 -38.54 17.71
C ALA A 366 5.55 -39.57 18.24
N ASP A 367 6.76 -39.15 18.63
CA ASP A 367 7.76 -40.02 19.26
C ASP A 367 7.28 -40.57 20.65
N GLU A 368 6.44 -39.82 21.39
CA GLU A 368 5.84 -40.26 22.65
C GLU A 368 4.80 -41.35 22.41
N ILE A 369 3.90 -41.12 21.44
CA ILE A 369 2.88 -42.09 21.05
C ILE A 369 3.53 -43.40 20.60
N GLY A 370 4.59 -43.31 19.76
CA GLY A 370 5.34 -44.49 19.33
C GLY A 370 5.95 -45.30 20.48
N ARG A 371 6.37 -44.62 21.56
CA ARG A 371 6.90 -45.27 22.77
C ARG A 371 5.80 -45.93 23.61
N TRP A 372 4.70 -45.24 23.85
CA TRP A 372 3.59 -45.78 24.61
C TRP A 372 2.93 -46.99 23.94
N THR A 373 2.84 -46.96 22.62
CA THR A 373 2.25 -48.05 21.84
C THR A 373 3.26 -49.13 21.45
N ALA A 374 4.55 -48.92 21.70
CA ALA A 374 5.66 -49.75 21.20
C ALA A 374 5.58 -50.04 19.69
N SER A 375 4.95 -49.13 18.91
CA SER A 375 4.63 -49.29 17.50
C SER A 375 5.23 -48.17 16.63
N LYS A 376 6.12 -48.54 15.70
CA LYS A 376 6.63 -47.61 14.67
C LYS A 376 5.53 -47.12 13.73
N ALA A 377 4.55 -47.98 13.43
CA ALA A 377 3.42 -47.58 12.58
C ALA A 377 2.58 -46.52 13.26
N ALA A 378 2.26 -46.68 14.57
CA ALA A 378 1.54 -45.65 15.33
C ALA A 378 2.30 -44.32 15.39
N GLN A 379 3.64 -44.37 15.56
CA GLN A 379 4.49 -43.19 15.52
C GLN A 379 4.38 -42.47 14.17
N GLN A 380 4.46 -43.21 13.06
CA GLN A 380 4.39 -42.64 11.70
C GLN A 380 3.01 -42.03 11.42
N VAL A 381 1.94 -42.74 11.77
CA VAL A 381 0.56 -42.25 11.61
C VAL A 381 0.35 -40.98 12.44
N ALA A 382 0.80 -40.99 13.72
CA ALA A 382 0.73 -39.81 14.58
C ALA A 382 1.52 -38.62 13.97
N LEU A 383 2.75 -38.86 13.50
CA LEU A 383 3.55 -37.82 12.87
C LEU A 383 2.87 -37.23 11.62
N MET A 384 2.31 -38.09 10.76
CA MET A 384 1.55 -37.64 9.61
C MET A 384 0.33 -36.81 10.00
N GLY A 385 -0.47 -37.26 10.96
CA GLY A 385 -1.64 -36.54 11.45
C GLY A 385 -1.29 -35.18 12.06
N LEU A 386 -0.26 -35.12 12.93
CA LEU A 386 0.18 -33.88 13.57
C LEU A 386 0.85 -32.91 12.55
N ALA A 387 1.60 -33.43 11.58
CA ALA A 387 2.16 -32.63 10.49
C ALA A 387 1.05 -32.05 9.60
N THR A 388 0.03 -32.84 9.25
CA THR A 388 -1.15 -32.40 8.52
C THR A 388 -1.88 -31.29 9.29
N ALA A 389 -2.10 -31.47 10.60
CA ALA A 389 -2.73 -30.48 11.46
C ALA A 389 -1.94 -29.16 11.55
N LEU A 390 -0.61 -29.18 11.42
CA LEU A 390 0.21 -27.98 11.42
C LEU A 390 0.21 -27.29 10.05
N VAL A 391 0.27 -28.04 8.95
CA VAL A 391 0.54 -27.51 7.61
C VAL A 391 -0.76 -27.17 6.86
N VAL A 392 -1.77 -28.04 6.89
CA VAL A 392 -2.95 -27.89 6.02
C VAL A 392 -3.78 -26.64 6.36
N PRO A 393 -4.05 -26.30 7.63
CA PRO A 393 -4.77 -25.05 7.93
C PRO A 393 -4.03 -23.80 7.45
N GLN A 394 -2.69 -23.76 7.58
CA GLN A 394 -1.86 -22.67 7.08
C GLN A 394 -1.90 -22.60 5.54
N ALA A 395 -1.79 -23.74 4.86
CA ALA A 395 -1.86 -23.82 3.41
C ALA A 395 -3.22 -23.37 2.87
N TYR A 396 -4.31 -23.78 3.54
CA TYR A 396 -5.68 -23.36 3.18
C TYR A 396 -5.88 -21.86 3.39
N ALA A 397 -5.43 -21.31 4.52
CA ALA A 397 -5.50 -19.89 4.77
C ALA A 397 -4.65 -19.08 3.77
N THR A 398 -3.47 -19.59 3.38
CA THR A 398 -2.64 -18.99 2.34
C THR A 398 -3.30 -19.07 0.97
N TYR A 399 -3.91 -20.18 0.62
CA TYR A 399 -4.66 -20.31 -0.63
C TYR A 399 -5.78 -19.28 -0.70
N ASN A 400 -6.61 -19.15 0.34
CA ASN A 400 -7.69 -18.17 0.38
C ASN A 400 -7.17 -16.73 0.30
N HIS A 401 -6.03 -16.45 0.94
CA HIS A 401 -5.39 -15.14 0.85
C HIS A 401 -4.91 -14.84 -0.57
N LEU A 402 -4.24 -15.79 -1.22
CA LEU A 402 -3.76 -15.63 -2.60
C LEU A 402 -4.91 -15.54 -3.60
N ASP A 403 -5.97 -16.33 -3.41
CA ASP A 403 -7.18 -16.28 -4.22
C ASP A 403 -7.83 -14.90 -4.11
N TYR A 404 -8.07 -14.41 -2.89
CA TYR A 404 -8.62 -13.07 -2.66
C TYR A 404 -7.80 -11.98 -3.37
N TRP A 405 -6.48 -11.99 -3.20
CA TRP A 405 -5.59 -11.00 -3.80
C TRP A 405 -5.31 -11.23 -5.29
N SER A 406 -5.72 -12.34 -5.88
CA SER A 406 -5.64 -12.57 -7.33
C SER A 406 -6.77 -11.91 -8.11
N HIS A 407 -7.86 -11.51 -7.43
CA HIS A 407 -8.95 -10.78 -8.07
C HIS A 407 -8.57 -9.31 -8.30
N PRO A 408 -9.12 -8.67 -9.33
CA PRO A 408 -8.87 -7.25 -9.59
C PRO A 408 -9.30 -6.38 -8.40
N HIS A 409 -8.49 -5.39 -8.08
CA HIS A 409 -8.83 -4.42 -7.03
C HIS A 409 -10.06 -3.60 -7.42
N THR A 410 -11.00 -3.38 -6.50
CA THR A 410 -12.26 -2.66 -6.78
C THR A 410 -12.04 -1.29 -7.41
N MET A 411 -10.99 -0.57 -7.00
CA MET A 411 -10.64 0.74 -7.55
C MET A 411 -10.17 0.67 -9.01
N VAL A 412 -9.48 -0.42 -9.40
CA VAL A 412 -9.09 -0.63 -10.81
C VAL A 412 -10.34 -0.82 -11.65
N VAL A 413 -11.26 -1.67 -11.19
CA VAL A 413 -12.52 -1.92 -11.87
C VAL A 413 -13.39 -0.66 -11.95
N ALA A 414 -13.45 0.12 -10.84
CA ALA A 414 -14.14 1.41 -10.80
C ALA A 414 -13.57 2.40 -11.81
N SER A 415 -12.25 2.52 -11.84
CA SER A 415 -11.56 3.43 -12.78
C SER A 415 -11.86 3.10 -14.23
N GLU A 416 -11.82 1.82 -14.62
CA GLU A 416 -12.15 1.39 -15.97
C GLU A 416 -13.62 1.71 -16.30
N ARG A 417 -14.55 1.43 -15.36
CA ARG A 417 -15.96 1.74 -15.56
C ARG A 417 -16.23 3.23 -15.70
N LEU A 418 -15.56 4.07 -14.91
CA LEU A 418 -15.71 5.52 -15.00
C LEU A 418 -15.26 6.07 -16.35
N LYS A 419 -14.26 5.48 -17.00
CA LYS A 419 -13.83 5.88 -18.35
C LYS A 419 -14.90 5.62 -19.43
N GLU A 420 -15.80 4.68 -19.18
CA GLU A 420 -16.91 4.37 -20.10
C GLU A 420 -18.09 5.34 -19.97
N LEU A 421 -18.20 6.08 -18.86
CA LEU A 421 -19.26 7.04 -18.61
C LEU A 421 -19.00 8.36 -19.37
N PRO A 422 -20.03 9.21 -19.55
CA PRO A 422 -19.87 10.56 -20.13
C PRO A 422 -18.86 11.38 -19.33
N GLN A 423 -17.72 11.70 -19.95
CA GLN A 423 -16.59 12.35 -19.27
C GLN A 423 -16.80 13.86 -19.05
N GLY A 424 -17.76 14.47 -19.74
CA GLY A 424 -18.18 15.87 -19.53
C GLY A 424 -18.96 16.09 -18.25
N ALA A 425 -19.50 15.03 -17.64
CA ALA A 425 -20.26 15.11 -16.40
C ALA A 425 -19.38 15.37 -15.17
N ARG A 426 -20.01 15.87 -14.09
CA ARG A 426 -19.38 16.04 -12.77
C ARG A 426 -19.62 14.81 -11.90
N ILE A 427 -18.60 14.43 -11.12
CA ILE A 427 -18.69 13.38 -10.11
C ILE A 427 -18.26 13.92 -8.75
N ALA A 428 -19.00 13.58 -7.69
CA ALA A 428 -18.53 13.74 -6.32
C ALA A 428 -18.08 12.38 -5.79
N ALA A 429 -16.90 12.35 -5.13
CA ALA A 429 -16.28 11.11 -4.73
C ALA A 429 -15.77 11.15 -3.29
N GLU A 430 -16.12 10.13 -2.50
CA GLU A 430 -15.56 9.86 -1.18
C GLU A 430 -14.19 9.21 -1.26
N LEU A 431 -13.88 8.63 -2.39
CA LEU A 431 -12.60 8.01 -2.70
C LEU A 431 -11.62 9.10 -3.16
N PRO A 432 -10.32 8.97 -2.90
CA PRO A 432 -9.34 9.95 -3.35
C PRO A 432 -9.51 10.26 -4.84
N ALA A 433 -9.70 11.53 -5.18
CA ALA A 433 -9.94 11.98 -6.57
C ALA A 433 -8.84 11.54 -7.55
N THR A 434 -7.62 11.36 -7.07
CA THR A 434 -6.47 10.85 -7.83
C THR A 434 -6.62 9.39 -8.27
N LEU A 435 -7.62 8.68 -7.74
CA LEU A 435 -7.86 7.26 -8.03
C LEU A 435 -8.60 7.01 -9.34
N PHE A 436 -9.25 8.04 -9.89
CA PHE A 436 -10.06 7.87 -11.09
C PHE A 436 -9.29 8.40 -12.29
N GLY A 437 -8.64 7.54 -13.04
CA GLY A 437 -7.89 7.88 -14.25
C GLY A 437 -8.77 8.33 -15.44
N GLY A 438 -9.93 8.94 -15.15
CA GLY A 438 -10.84 9.53 -16.14
C GLY A 438 -10.61 11.01 -16.35
N LYS A 439 -11.27 11.57 -17.36
CA LYS A 439 -11.27 13.01 -17.68
C LYS A 439 -12.43 13.76 -17.02
N MET A 440 -13.23 13.06 -16.21
CA MET A 440 -14.38 13.60 -15.51
C MET A 440 -13.94 14.59 -14.41
N ALA A 441 -14.67 15.68 -14.24
CA ALA A 441 -14.42 16.65 -13.17
C ALA A 441 -14.82 16.06 -11.82
N ILE A 442 -13.84 15.80 -10.95
CA ILE A 442 -14.03 15.13 -9.67
C ILE A 442 -14.03 16.15 -8.54
N PHE A 443 -15.07 16.09 -7.71
CA PHE A 443 -15.18 16.86 -6.49
C PHE A 443 -14.98 15.91 -5.28
N PRO A 444 -13.87 16.02 -4.55
CA PRO A 444 -13.63 15.17 -3.39
C PRO A 444 -14.52 15.58 -2.22
N VAL A 445 -15.17 14.61 -1.60
CA VAL A 445 -15.94 14.77 -0.36
C VAL A 445 -15.43 13.77 0.66
N LYS A 446 -15.47 14.10 1.95
CA LYS A 446 -15.10 13.14 3.00
C LYS A 446 -16.19 12.08 3.16
N GLN A 447 -17.45 12.54 3.14
CA GLN A 447 -18.64 11.70 3.16
C GLN A 447 -19.67 12.28 2.20
N ILE A 448 -20.33 11.42 1.45
CA ILE A 448 -21.35 11.85 0.48
C ILE A 448 -22.57 12.50 1.19
N THR A 449 -22.74 12.22 2.46
CA THR A 449 -23.80 12.76 3.32
C THR A 449 -23.50 14.18 3.84
N GLU A 450 -22.29 14.74 3.59
CA GLU A 450 -21.98 16.15 3.92
C GLU A 450 -22.88 17.13 3.17
N HIS A 451 -23.41 16.71 2.03
CA HIS A 451 -24.35 17.50 1.23
C HIS A 451 -25.65 16.74 0.98
N SER A 452 -26.74 17.48 0.89
CA SER A 452 -28.04 16.88 0.56
C SER A 452 -28.11 16.44 -0.92
N LEU A 453 -29.02 15.52 -1.21
CA LEU A 453 -29.32 15.11 -2.60
C LEU A 453 -29.67 16.32 -3.48
N ALA A 454 -30.47 17.26 -2.94
CA ALA A 454 -30.84 18.49 -3.65
C ALA A 454 -29.60 19.32 -4.00
N TRP A 455 -28.63 19.41 -3.08
CA TRP A 455 -27.38 20.13 -3.32
C TRP A 455 -26.59 19.53 -4.50
N TYR A 456 -26.44 18.19 -4.54
CA TYR A 456 -25.74 17.53 -5.65
C TYR A 456 -26.40 17.81 -6.99
N ARG A 457 -27.73 17.70 -7.06
CA ARG A 457 -28.51 17.97 -8.27
C ARG A 457 -28.40 19.43 -8.71
N THR A 458 -28.55 20.35 -7.78
CA THR A 458 -28.45 21.80 -8.05
C THR A 458 -27.06 22.17 -8.56
N ASN A 459 -26.01 21.53 -8.06
CA ASN A 459 -24.64 21.79 -8.48
C ASN A 459 -24.19 20.92 -9.67
N GLY A 460 -25.10 20.21 -10.33
CA GLY A 460 -24.85 19.48 -11.57
C GLY A 460 -23.96 18.24 -11.41
N TYR A 461 -23.90 17.67 -10.21
CA TYR A 461 -23.22 16.37 -10.03
C TYR A 461 -24.13 15.26 -10.51
N ARG A 462 -23.75 14.63 -11.61
CA ARG A 462 -24.48 13.49 -12.16
C ARG A 462 -24.10 12.19 -11.46
N TYR A 463 -22.81 12.00 -11.16
CA TYR A 463 -22.33 10.76 -10.58
C TYR A 463 -21.86 10.96 -9.15
N LEU A 464 -22.05 9.92 -8.32
CA LEU A 464 -21.51 9.84 -6.98
C LEU A 464 -20.69 8.54 -6.87
N ALA A 465 -19.45 8.63 -6.42
CA ALA A 465 -18.63 7.46 -6.07
C ALA A 465 -18.62 7.31 -4.55
N VAL A 466 -19.30 6.31 -4.05
CA VAL A 466 -19.53 6.13 -2.60
C VAL A 466 -18.70 4.98 -2.05
N ASN A 467 -18.27 5.11 -0.80
CA ASN A 467 -17.50 4.12 -0.05
C ASN A 467 -18.32 3.64 1.16
N ASP A 468 -18.85 2.43 1.11
CA ASP A 468 -19.70 1.88 2.17
C ASP A 468 -18.93 1.61 3.48
N ASP A 469 -17.58 1.46 3.40
CA ASP A 469 -16.74 1.24 4.57
C ASP A 469 -16.65 2.49 5.48
N LEU A 470 -17.03 3.67 4.98
CA LEU A 470 -17.01 4.94 5.72
C LEU A 470 -18.35 5.23 6.43
N ARG A 471 -19.39 4.38 6.33
CA ARG A 471 -20.72 4.67 6.86
C ARG A 471 -20.79 4.50 8.36
N SER A 472 -21.25 5.57 9.05
CA SER A 472 -21.74 5.49 10.42
C SER A 472 -23.24 5.18 10.46
N GLU A 473 -23.75 4.76 11.63
CA GLU A 473 -25.20 4.56 11.79
C GLU A 473 -25.97 5.89 11.67
N GLU A 474 -25.36 7.02 12.07
CA GLU A 474 -25.95 8.35 12.00
C GLU A 474 -26.15 8.83 10.56
N ASP A 475 -25.25 8.44 9.65
CA ASP A 475 -25.29 8.85 8.23
C ASP A 475 -26.23 7.98 7.39
N ARG A 476 -26.68 6.84 7.92
CA ARG A 476 -27.37 5.81 7.14
C ARG A 476 -28.66 6.34 6.51
N ALA A 477 -29.49 7.09 7.24
CA ALA A 477 -30.76 7.60 6.71
C ALA A 477 -30.56 8.58 5.53
N ALA A 478 -29.56 9.45 5.61
CA ALA A 478 -29.22 10.38 4.52
C ALA A 478 -28.64 9.62 3.33
N TYR A 479 -27.83 8.61 3.57
CA TYR A 479 -27.27 7.76 2.54
C TYR A 479 -28.33 6.94 1.81
N ASP A 480 -29.29 6.34 2.54
CA ASP A 480 -30.39 5.57 1.98
C ASP A 480 -31.30 6.45 1.10
N GLN A 481 -31.50 7.73 1.42
CA GLN A 481 -32.20 8.69 0.56
C GLN A 481 -31.47 8.91 -0.77
N ILE A 482 -30.14 9.04 -0.74
CA ILE A 482 -29.32 9.20 -1.94
C ILE A 482 -29.40 7.92 -2.78
N LEU A 483 -29.26 6.75 -2.16
CA LEU A 483 -29.37 5.45 -2.85
C LEU A 483 -30.73 5.23 -3.51
N ALA A 484 -31.81 5.57 -2.80
CA ALA A 484 -33.17 5.42 -3.31
C ALA A 484 -33.48 6.33 -4.52
N ALA A 485 -32.75 7.44 -4.64
CA ALA A 485 -32.94 8.43 -5.70
C ALA A 485 -31.95 8.27 -6.88
N ALA A 486 -31.03 7.33 -6.80
CA ALA A 486 -29.97 7.11 -7.77
C ALA A 486 -30.15 5.75 -8.48
N THR A 487 -29.62 5.66 -9.70
CA THR A 487 -29.43 4.37 -10.38
C THR A 487 -28.04 3.85 -10.08
N VAL A 488 -27.92 2.60 -9.60
CA VAL A 488 -26.63 1.97 -9.38
C VAL A 488 -26.01 1.61 -10.74
N VAL A 489 -24.94 2.32 -11.11
CA VAL A 489 -24.17 2.02 -12.33
C VAL A 489 -23.30 0.80 -12.12
N MET A 490 -22.68 0.72 -10.92
CA MET A 490 -21.82 -0.37 -10.51
C MET A 490 -21.78 -0.45 -8.99
N ALA A 491 -21.91 -1.65 -8.44
CA ALA A 491 -21.68 -1.93 -7.04
C ALA A 491 -20.37 -2.70 -6.86
N PHE A 492 -19.60 -2.35 -5.82
CA PHE A 492 -18.40 -3.07 -5.41
C PHE A 492 -18.74 -3.99 -4.25
N PRO A 493 -18.31 -5.25 -4.29
CA PRO A 493 -18.61 -6.19 -3.22
C PRO A 493 -17.97 -5.73 -1.90
N SER A 494 -18.71 -5.91 -0.82
CA SER A 494 -18.21 -5.61 0.53
C SER A 494 -16.96 -6.41 0.85
N ARG A 495 -15.96 -5.77 1.49
CA ARG A 495 -14.82 -6.48 2.11
C ARG A 495 -15.26 -7.62 3.03
N LYS A 496 -16.41 -7.48 3.68
CA LYS A 496 -16.98 -8.52 4.56
C LYS A 496 -17.35 -9.79 3.81
N THR A 497 -17.60 -9.72 2.50
CA THR A 497 -17.90 -10.89 1.67
C THR A 497 -16.65 -11.64 1.22
N GLY A 498 -15.45 -11.04 1.37
CA GLY A 498 -14.17 -11.67 1.05
C GLY A 498 -13.96 -12.01 -0.43
N VAL A 499 -14.66 -11.35 -1.35
CA VAL A 499 -14.65 -11.71 -2.78
C VAL A 499 -13.48 -11.09 -3.52
N GLN A 500 -13.15 -9.82 -3.25
CA GLN A 500 -12.06 -9.12 -3.95
C GLN A 500 -11.47 -7.98 -3.11
N PRO A 501 -10.20 -7.58 -3.36
CA PRO A 501 -9.53 -6.51 -2.62
C PRO A 501 -10.06 -5.13 -3.00
N GLY A 502 -9.89 -4.17 -2.07
CA GLY A 502 -10.29 -2.78 -2.21
C GLY A 502 -11.53 -2.40 -1.38
N PRO A 503 -11.92 -1.12 -1.39
CA PRO A 503 -13.09 -0.66 -0.66
C PRO A 503 -14.38 -1.20 -1.26
N SER A 504 -15.40 -1.39 -0.41
CA SER A 504 -16.78 -1.62 -0.84
C SER A 504 -17.47 -0.31 -1.16
N GLY A 505 -18.48 -0.34 -2.02
CA GLY A 505 -19.21 0.86 -2.40
C GLY A 505 -19.91 0.76 -3.74
N ALA A 506 -20.22 1.91 -4.32
CA ALA A 506 -20.89 1.97 -5.61
C ALA A 506 -20.56 3.24 -6.40
N ILE A 507 -20.76 3.18 -7.70
CA ILE A 507 -20.93 4.34 -8.57
C ILE A 507 -22.43 4.48 -8.82
N LEU A 508 -22.96 5.65 -8.47
CA LEU A 508 -24.38 6.00 -8.57
C LEU A 508 -24.57 7.06 -9.65
N ASP A 509 -25.61 6.94 -10.46
CA ASP A 509 -26.07 7.96 -11.43
C ASP A 509 -27.33 8.63 -10.86
N LEU A 510 -27.26 9.92 -10.58
CA LEU A 510 -28.39 10.74 -10.14
C LEU A 510 -29.26 11.20 -11.30
N GLY A 511 -28.82 11.00 -12.54
CA GLY A 511 -29.44 11.56 -13.73
C GLY A 511 -29.07 13.03 -13.99
N GLU A 512 -29.58 13.56 -15.09
CA GLU A 512 -29.47 14.98 -15.43
C GLU A 512 -30.70 15.72 -14.89
N HIS A 513 -30.50 16.74 -14.08
CA HIS A 513 -31.54 17.56 -13.47
C HIS A 513 -31.36 19.04 -13.82
N LEU A 514 -31.36 19.33 -15.13
CA LEU A 514 -31.15 20.69 -15.64
C LEU A 514 -32.14 21.70 -15.03
N GLU A 515 -33.36 21.28 -14.74
CA GLU A 515 -34.42 22.12 -14.14
C GLU A 515 -34.07 22.58 -12.70
N GLN A 516 -33.17 21.88 -12.02
CA GLN A 516 -32.74 22.18 -10.65
C GLN A 516 -31.43 23.00 -10.60
N MET A 517 -30.76 23.16 -11.76
CA MET A 517 -29.50 23.87 -11.82
C MET A 517 -29.72 25.39 -11.94
N PRO A 518 -28.97 26.24 -11.22
CA PRO A 518 -29.20 27.68 -11.11
C PRO A 518 -28.60 28.47 -12.26
N PHE A 519 -28.56 27.94 -13.47
CA PHE A 519 -28.01 28.67 -14.60
C PHE A 519 -29.06 29.46 -15.39
N VAL A 520 -28.64 30.59 -15.94
CA VAL A 520 -29.46 31.39 -16.84
C VAL A 520 -29.62 30.65 -18.15
N ARG A 521 -30.87 30.41 -18.55
CA ARG A 521 -31.17 29.74 -19.80
C ARG A 521 -30.86 30.63 -20.99
N ARG A 522 -29.88 30.21 -21.80
CA ARG A 522 -29.51 30.91 -23.04
C ARG A 522 -29.17 29.87 -24.10
N LYS A 523 -30.09 29.62 -24.99
CA LYS A 523 -29.87 28.66 -26.07
C LYS A 523 -29.15 29.34 -27.23
N LEU A 524 -27.95 28.90 -27.54
CA LEU A 524 -27.19 29.26 -28.74
C LEU A 524 -26.74 27.95 -29.39
N THR A 525 -26.89 27.82 -30.71
CA THR A 525 -26.45 26.63 -31.44
C THR A 525 -25.33 27.04 -32.40
N PHE A 526 -24.26 26.26 -32.41
CA PHE A 526 -23.09 26.51 -33.24
C PHE A 526 -22.95 25.39 -34.26
N GLY A 527 -23.15 25.71 -35.57
CA GLY A 527 -23.00 24.79 -36.67
C GLY A 527 -23.83 23.49 -36.59
N ASP A 528 -24.97 23.53 -35.94
CA ASP A 528 -25.81 22.35 -35.64
C ASP A 528 -25.07 21.20 -34.92
N GLN A 529 -23.90 21.47 -34.35
CA GLN A 529 -23.01 20.48 -33.72
C GLN A 529 -22.93 20.63 -32.20
N ILE A 530 -22.95 21.86 -31.70
CA ILE A 530 -22.83 22.18 -30.28
C ILE A 530 -23.92 23.17 -29.90
N ALA A 531 -24.64 22.90 -28.82
CA ALA A 531 -25.56 23.87 -28.23
C ALA A 531 -25.05 24.36 -26.87
N LEU A 532 -25.04 25.66 -26.65
CA LEU A 532 -25.03 26.24 -25.33
C LEU A 532 -26.46 26.21 -24.78
N LEU A 533 -26.65 25.62 -23.61
CA LEU A 533 -27.94 25.57 -22.91
C LEU A 533 -28.13 26.77 -21.98
N GLY A 534 -27.03 27.35 -21.55
CA GLY A 534 -27.02 28.51 -20.66
C GLY A 534 -25.70 28.69 -19.94
N TYR A 535 -25.69 29.60 -19.01
CA TYR A 535 -24.50 30.00 -18.28
C TYR A 535 -24.81 30.37 -16.83
N GLU A 536 -23.78 30.31 -16.00
CA GLU A 536 -23.77 30.85 -14.64
C GLU A 536 -22.53 31.73 -14.53
N ILE A 537 -22.67 32.91 -13.93
CA ILE A 537 -21.57 33.85 -13.70
C ILE A 537 -21.49 34.20 -12.22
N THR A 538 -20.32 34.14 -11.66
CA THR A 538 -20.07 34.47 -10.27
C THR A 538 -18.98 35.55 -10.20
N PRO A 539 -19.28 36.75 -9.71
CA PRO A 539 -18.27 37.74 -9.42
C PRO A 539 -17.56 37.42 -8.11
N GLY A 540 -16.24 37.65 -8.03
CA GLY A 540 -15.47 37.60 -6.80
C GLY A 540 -14.66 36.33 -6.52
N GLU A 541 -13.97 36.31 -5.38
CA GLU A 541 -12.92 35.36 -5.01
C GLU A 541 -13.26 33.89 -5.25
N LEU A 542 -12.26 33.15 -5.76
CA LEU A 542 -12.19 31.70 -5.95
C LEU A 542 -12.39 30.88 -4.66
N ARG A 543 -13.50 31.01 -3.97
CA ARG A 543 -13.90 30.14 -2.86
C ARG A 543 -15.29 29.59 -3.06
N SER A 544 -15.36 28.34 -3.46
CA SER A 544 -16.44 27.33 -3.36
C SER A 544 -17.76 27.75 -2.68
N ARG A 545 -18.49 28.72 -3.20
CA ARG A 545 -19.91 28.89 -2.94
C ARG A 545 -20.57 29.36 -4.22
N MET A 546 -21.21 28.43 -4.92
CA MET A 546 -22.18 28.76 -5.96
C MET A 546 -23.36 29.44 -5.28
N THR A 547 -23.47 30.73 -5.38
CA THR A 547 -24.68 31.47 -5.01
C THR A 547 -25.49 31.68 -6.28
N PRO A 548 -26.76 31.27 -6.36
CA PRO A 548 -27.61 31.57 -7.51
C PRO A 548 -27.74 33.09 -7.67
N LEU A 549 -27.55 33.55 -8.90
CA LEU A 549 -27.79 34.94 -9.25
C LEU A 549 -29.17 35.04 -9.90
N ASP A 550 -30.10 35.77 -9.28
CA ASP A 550 -31.46 35.93 -9.79
C ASP A 550 -31.50 36.69 -11.13
N GLY A 551 -32.08 36.05 -12.07
CA GLY A 551 -32.63 36.33 -13.38
C GLY A 551 -32.65 37.74 -13.98
N ALA A 552 -31.52 38.43 -14.18
CA ALA A 552 -31.45 39.59 -15.07
C ALA A 552 -30.30 39.43 -16.07
N ASP A 553 -30.51 39.82 -17.33
CA ASP A 553 -29.49 39.83 -18.38
C ASP A 553 -28.33 40.81 -18.09
N LEU A 554 -28.43 41.61 -17.07
CA LEU A 554 -27.43 42.59 -16.63
C LEU A 554 -26.78 42.15 -15.32
N ARG A 555 -25.44 42.05 -15.28
CA ARG A 555 -24.67 41.65 -14.08
C ARG A 555 -23.74 42.79 -13.67
N GLU A 556 -23.73 43.11 -12.38
CA GLU A 556 -22.78 44.06 -11.82
C GLU A 556 -21.51 43.34 -11.42
N VAL A 557 -20.37 43.87 -11.87
CA VAL A 557 -19.04 43.37 -11.57
C VAL A 557 -18.09 44.51 -11.23
N ASP A 558 -17.14 44.25 -10.36
CA ASP A 558 -16.13 45.25 -10.01
C ASP A 558 -14.97 45.20 -11.03
N SER A 559 -14.48 46.41 -11.38
CA SER A 559 -13.34 46.55 -12.26
C SER A 559 -12.08 45.84 -11.73
N GLY A 560 -11.36 45.13 -12.58
CA GLY A 560 -10.13 44.42 -12.19
C GLY A 560 -10.32 43.12 -11.40
N GLN A 561 -11.55 42.67 -11.19
CA GLN A 561 -11.82 41.45 -10.46
C GLN A 561 -11.94 40.22 -11.39
N PRO A 562 -11.59 39.01 -10.89
CA PRO A 562 -11.83 37.77 -11.62
C PRO A 562 -13.33 37.46 -11.67
N VAL A 563 -13.77 37.02 -12.83
CA VAL A 563 -15.14 36.55 -13.07
C VAL A 563 -15.08 35.09 -13.45
N GLN A 564 -15.82 34.26 -12.74
CA GLN A 564 -15.98 32.86 -13.07
C GLN A 564 -17.24 32.66 -13.91
N ILE A 565 -17.11 32.01 -15.05
CA ILE A 565 -18.19 31.69 -15.96
C ILE A 565 -18.27 30.18 -16.10
N ASN A 566 -19.40 29.59 -15.72
CA ASN A 566 -19.71 28.20 -16.04
C ASN A 566 -20.61 28.18 -17.27
N LEU A 567 -20.25 27.43 -18.29
CA LEU A 567 -21.00 27.24 -19.53
C LEU A 567 -21.55 25.83 -19.59
N TYR A 568 -22.81 25.69 -19.94
CA TYR A 568 -23.51 24.41 -19.99
C TYR A 568 -23.73 24.04 -21.45
N TRP A 569 -22.91 23.14 -21.96
CA TRP A 569 -22.89 22.70 -23.34
C TRP A 569 -23.59 21.38 -23.55
N ARG A 570 -24.13 21.16 -24.75
CA ARG A 570 -24.62 19.86 -25.20
C ARG A 570 -24.04 19.56 -26.57
N GLY A 571 -23.41 18.38 -26.73
CA GLY A 571 -23.04 17.84 -28.04
C GLY A 571 -24.33 17.46 -28.80
N LEU A 572 -24.49 17.91 -30.02
CA LEU A 572 -25.64 17.58 -30.88
C LEU A 572 -25.26 16.57 -31.96
N ALA A 573 -23.98 16.40 -32.22
CA ALA A 573 -23.43 15.44 -33.17
C ALA A 573 -21.98 15.11 -32.80
N PRO A 574 -21.41 14.00 -33.31
CA PRO A 574 -20.00 13.73 -33.17
C PRO A 574 -19.15 14.83 -33.79
N LEU A 575 -18.16 15.31 -33.04
CA LEU A 575 -17.27 16.39 -33.45
C LEU A 575 -15.93 15.82 -33.93
N SER A 576 -15.41 16.38 -35.02
CA SER A 576 -14.09 15.99 -35.57
C SER A 576 -12.99 17.01 -35.30
N VAL A 577 -13.34 18.12 -34.62
CA VAL A 577 -12.45 19.26 -34.36
C VAL A 577 -12.48 19.59 -32.87
N ASP A 578 -11.31 19.93 -32.33
CA ASP A 578 -11.19 20.47 -30.99
C ASP A 578 -11.33 21.99 -31.07
N TYR A 579 -12.55 22.45 -30.77
CA TYR A 579 -12.87 23.87 -30.85
C TYR A 579 -12.26 24.66 -29.70
N THR A 580 -11.88 25.89 -29.99
CA THR A 580 -11.50 26.90 -29.01
C THR A 580 -12.67 27.85 -28.77
N LEU A 581 -12.99 28.08 -27.52
CA LEU A 581 -13.94 29.08 -27.05
C LEU A 581 -13.21 30.45 -27.01
N PHE A 582 -13.77 31.46 -27.64
CA PHE A 582 -13.42 32.84 -27.35
C PHE A 582 -14.51 33.51 -26.48
N ILE A 583 -14.08 34.36 -25.60
CA ILE A 583 -14.94 35.24 -24.79
C ILE A 583 -14.42 36.66 -25.03
N HIS A 584 -15.24 37.51 -25.63
CA HIS A 584 -14.91 38.92 -25.84
C HIS A 584 -15.84 39.80 -25.02
N VAL A 585 -15.29 40.81 -24.38
CA VAL A 585 -16.01 41.89 -23.71
C VAL A 585 -15.91 43.14 -24.60
N LEU A 586 -17.06 43.63 -25.03
CA LEU A 586 -17.17 44.79 -25.93
C LEU A 586 -17.68 46.00 -25.16
N ASN A 587 -17.14 47.19 -25.50
CA ASN A 587 -17.71 48.46 -25.05
C ASN A 587 -18.95 48.86 -25.88
N ALA A 588 -19.60 49.97 -25.52
CA ALA A 588 -20.75 50.51 -26.24
C ALA A 588 -20.50 50.87 -27.72
N GLN A 589 -19.24 50.98 -28.14
CA GLN A 589 -18.84 51.22 -29.52
C GLN A 589 -18.57 49.92 -30.30
N GLY A 590 -18.69 48.75 -29.63
CA GLY A 590 -18.41 47.45 -30.23
C GLY A 590 -16.92 47.10 -30.30
N GLU A 591 -16.06 47.79 -29.57
CA GLU A 591 -14.61 47.52 -29.53
C GLU A 591 -14.33 46.48 -28.41
N ILE A 592 -13.41 45.54 -28.68
CA ILE A 592 -12.97 44.53 -27.71
C ILE A 592 -12.09 45.18 -26.66
N VAL A 593 -12.55 45.23 -25.42
CA VAL A 593 -11.82 45.79 -24.28
C VAL A 593 -11.19 44.70 -23.39
N ALA A 594 -11.66 43.47 -23.49
CA ALA A 594 -11.06 42.30 -22.90
C ALA A 594 -11.40 41.04 -23.70
N GLN A 595 -10.49 40.09 -23.74
CA GLN A 595 -10.73 38.81 -24.41
C GLN A 595 -10.03 37.66 -23.70
N ARG A 596 -10.56 36.49 -23.88
CA ARG A 596 -9.97 35.24 -23.47
C ARG A 596 -10.31 34.12 -24.42
N ASP A 597 -9.29 33.39 -24.84
CA ASP A 597 -9.41 32.19 -25.66
C ASP A 597 -8.92 30.99 -24.86
N LEU A 598 -9.69 29.91 -24.91
CA LEU A 598 -9.36 28.66 -24.19
C LEU A 598 -10.01 27.47 -24.90
N PRO A 599 -9.39 26.26 -24.82
CA PRO A 599 -10.01 25.04 -25.31
C PRO A 599 -11.34 24.81 -24.59
N VAL A 600 -12.39 24.44 -25.34
CA VAL A 600 -13.69 24.14 -24.74
C VAL A 600 -13.55 22.94 -23.81
N ARG A 601 -13.93 23.12 -22.56
CA ARG A 601 -13.83 22.20 -21.43
C ARG A 601 -12.38 22.08 -20.89
N SER A 602 -11.43 21.66 -21.63
CA SER A 602 -9.99 21.63 -21.34
C SER A 602 -9.26 20.79 -22.38
N GLU A 603 -7.93 20.84 -22.39
CA GLU A 603 -7.11 19.94 -23.20
C GLU A 603 -7.33 18.47 -22.84
N ASP A 604 -7.75 18.18 -21.59
CA ASP A 604 -7.99 16.80 -21.13
C ASP A 604 -9.26 16.18 -21.70
N TYR A 605 -10.28 16.99 -22.01
CA TYR A 605 -11.55 16.53 -22.62
C TYR A 605 -12.01 17.47 -23.73
N PRO A 606 -11.26 17.54 -24.83
CA PRO A 606 -11.56 18.41 -25.95
C PRO A 606 -12.87 18.02 -26.64
N SER A 607 -13.45 18.96 -27.41
CA SER A 607 -14.78 18.79 -28.01
C SER A 607 -14.90 17.58 -28.94
N SER A 608 -13.82 17.16 -29.62
CA SER A 608 -13.83 15.95 -30.47
C SER A 608 -14.12 14.64 -29.70
N HIS A 609 -14.01 14.66 -28.38
CA HIS A 609 -14.31 13.50 -27.53
C HIS A 609 -15.75 13.49 -26.99
N TRP A 610 -16.53 14.57 -27.21
CA TRP A 610 -17.89 14.65 -26.70
C TRP A 610 -18.80 13.67 -27.41
N ARG A 611 -19.74 13.10 -26.65
CA ARG A 611 -20.74 12.18 -27.19
C ARG A 611 -22.01 12.93 -27.60
N ASP A 612 -22.73 12.37 -28.54
CA ASP A 612 -24.07 12.88 -28.91
C ASP A 612 -25.00 12.90 -27.68
N GLY A 613 -25.70 14.01 -27.50
CA GLY A 613 -26.57 14.26 -26.34
C GLY A 613 -25.87 14.54 -25.03
N GLU A 614 -24.52 14.49 -24.93
CA GLU A 614 -23.79 14.66 -23.69
C GLU A 614 -23.87 16.11 -23.16
N LEU A 615 -24.22 16.24 -21.86
CA LEU A 615 -24.10 17.50 -21.14
C LEU A 615 -22.66 17.67 -20.65
N VAL A 616 -22.02 18.76 -21.07
CA VAL A 616 -20.66 19.12 -20.66
C VAL A 616 -20.72 20.47 -19.94
N ILE A 617 -20.25 20.49 -18.68
CA ILE A 617 -20.16 21.72 -17.90
C ILE A 617 -18.72 22.20 -17.97
N ASP A 618 -18.54 23.37 -18.59
CA ASP A 618 -17.25 24.00 -18.82
C ASP A 618 -17.05 25.20 -17.90
N ARG A 619 -15.83 25.43 -17.44
CA ARG A 619 -15.48 26.56 -16.61
C ARG A 619 -14.49 27.46 -17.33
N ALA A 620 -14.91 28.68 -17.57
CA ALA A 620 -14.12 29.72 -18.20
C ALA A 620 -13.92 30.88 -17.21
N ASP A 621 -12.76 30.94 -16.57
CA ASP A 621 -12.43 32.04 -15.67
C ASP A 621 -11.78 33.18 -16.46
N MET A 622 -12.21 34.44 -16.21
CA MET A 622 -11.69 35.62 -16.85
C MET A 622 -11.36 36.70 -15.82
N VAL A 623 -10.27 37.39 -16.00
CA VAL A 623 -9.96 38.60 -15.23
C VAL A 623 -10.29 39.82 -16.07
N LEU A 624 -11.23 40.63 -15.61
CA LEU A 624 -11.53 41.88 -16.26
C LEU A 624 -10.39 42.89 -16.00
N PRO A 625 -9.88 43.58 -17.01
CA PRO A 625 -8.93 44.66 -16.77
C PRO A 625 -9.59 45.83 -16.04
N ALA A 626 -8.82 46.82 -15.64
CA ALA A 626 -9.38 48.05 -15.09
C ALA A 626 -10.21 48.78 -16.17
N LEU A 627 -11.51 48.59 -16.14
CA LEU A 627 -12.47 49.19 -17.09
C LEU A 627 -13.18 50.39 -16.44
N PRO A 628 -13.50 51.44 -17.21
CA PRO A 628 -14.39 52.50 -16.75
C PRO A 628 -15.76 51.96 -16.33
N SER A 629 -16.42 52.67 -15.39
CA SER A 629 -17.80 52.35 -15.03
C SER A 629 -18.72 52.49 -16.24
N GLY A 630 -19.53 51.48 -16.53
CA GLY A 630 -20.42 51.48 -17.70
C GLY A 630 -20.89 50.07 -18.09
N ASP A 631 -21.67 50.03 -19.16
CA ASP A 631 -22.24 48.78 -19.68
C ASP A 631 -21.35 48.16 -20.77
N TYR A 632 -21.15 46.87 -20.71
CA TYR A 632 -20.34 46.07 -21.61
C TYR A 632 -21.10 44.86 -22.08
N HIS A 633 -20.83 44.37 -23.29
CA HIS A 633 -21.41 43.20 -23.89
C HIS A 633 -20.42 42.05 -23.86
N LEU A 634 -20.79 40.92 -23.26
CA LEU A 634 -20.01 39.68 -23.29
C LEU A 634 -20.53 38.78 -24.39
N ILE A 635 -19.72 38.56 -25.42
CA ILE A 635 -20.01 37.65 -26.51
C ILE A 635 -19.11 36.42 -26.45
N ILE A 636 -19.63 35.30 -26.95
CA ILE A 636 -18.87 34.06 -27.05
C ILE A 636 -18.95 33.47 -28.44
N GLY A 637 -17.98 32.69 -28.80
CA GLY A 637 -18.04 31.90 -30.02
C GLY A 637 -17.00 30.79 -30.02
N LEU A 638 -17.14 29.93 -31.01
CA LEU A 638 -16.28 28.76 -31.18
C LEU A 638 -15.53 28.85 -32.50
N TYR A 639 -14.24 28.53 -32.50
CA TYR A 639 -13.48 28.46 -33.75
C TYR A 639 -12.51 27.26 -33.74
N ASN A 640 -12.15 26.83 -34.95
CA ASN A 640 -11.12 25.81 -35.14
C ASN A 640 -9.73 26.47 -35.01
N PRO A 641 -8.92 26.08 -34.00
CA PRO A 641 -7.62 26.73 -33.77
C PRO A 641 -6.59 26.45 -34.87
N THR A 642 -6.82 25.42 -35.71
CA THR A 642 -5.87 25.07 -36.77
C THR A 642 -5.96 26.03 -37.98
N ASN A 643 -7.15 26.53 -38.32
CA ASN A 643 -7.39 27.33 -39.52
C ASN A 643 -8.13 28.65 -39.24
N GLY A 644 -8.48 28.94 -37.98
CA GLY A 644 -9.19 30.14 -37.57
C GLY A 644 -10.68 30.17 -37.98
N ALA A 645 -11.21 29.11 -38.61
CA ALA A 645 -12.60 29.11 -39.07
C ALA A 645 -13.57 29.05 -37.86
N GLY A 646 -14.41 30.08 -37.76
CA GLY A 646 -15.48 30.13 -36.74
C GLY A 646 -16.56 29.09 -37.02
N LEU A 647 -17.08 28.47 -35.96
CA LEU A 647 -18.30 27.68 -36.03
C LEU A 647 -19.49 28.65 -35.96
N SER A 648 -20.25 28.75 -37.06
CA SER A 648 -21.30 29.75 -37.17
C SER A 648 -22.38 29.57 -36.11
N PRO A 649 -22.69 30.59 -35.30
CA PRO A 649 -23.84 30.56 -34.40
C PRO A 649 -25.16 30.68 -35.18
N ASP A 650 -26.22 30.17 -34.56
CA ASP A 650 -27.61 30.27 -35.08
C ASP A 650 -28.19 31.71 -35.05
N VAL A 651 -27.50 32.62 -34.39
CA VAL A 651 -27.82 34.05 -34.29
C VAL A 651 -26.66 34.92 -34.74
N PRO A 652 -26.93 36.08 -35.37
CA PRO A 652 -25.88 36.96 -35.89
C PRO A 652 -24.95 37.53 -34.82
N ASP A 653 -25.47 37.72 -33.61
CA ASP A 653 -24.75 38.28 -32.46
C ASP A 653 -24.88 37.34 -31.25
N PRO A 654 -23.87 36.52 -30.96
CA PRO A 654 -23.91 35.53 -29.90
C PRO A 654 -23.63 36.16 -28.50
N GLU A 655 -24.36 37.24 -28.19
CA GLU A 655 -24.29 37.89 -26.88
C GLU A 655 -24.73 36.90 -25.79
N LEU A 656 -23.84 36.65 -24.84
CA LEU A 656 -24.12 35.79 -23.68
C LEU A 656 -24.87 36.59 -22.61
N LEU A 657 -24.35 37.74 -22.25
CA LEU A 657 -24.91 38.63 -21.24
C LEU A 657 -24.34 40.06 -21.34
N ARG A 658 -24.94 40.97 -20.56
CA ARG A 658 -24.40 42.32 -20.34
C ARG A 658 -23.78 42.46 -18.96
N LEU A 659 -22.64 43.12 -18.90
CA LEU A 659 -21.94 43.46 -17.66
C LEU A 659 -22.10 44.94 -17.35
N HIS A 660 -22.40 45.30 -16.14
CA HIS A 660 -22.26 46.66 -15.63
C HIS A 660 -21.02 46.69 -14.72
N VAL A 661 -19.97 47.40 -15.19
CA VAL A 661 -18.75 47.61 -14.40
C VAL A 661 -18.93 48.81 -13.49
N ARG A 662 -18.71 48.60 -12.19
CA ARG A 662 -18.76 49.65 -11.18
C ARG A 662 -17.46 50.44 -11.05
#